data_06e8302b3ec2c4ae4c7cb0dd787217ca
#
_entry.id   06e8302b3ec2c4ae4c7cb0dd787217ca
#
_cell.length_a   1.000
_cell.length_b   1.000
_cell.length_c   1.000
_cell.angle_alpha   90.00
_cell.angle_beta   90.00
_cell.angle_gamma   90.00
#
_symmetry.space_group_name_H-M   'P 1'
#
loop_
_entity.id
_entity.type
_entity.pdbx_description
1 polymer ?
#
loop_
_entity_poly.entity_id
_entity_poly.type
_entity_poly.pdbx_seq_one_letter_code
_entity_poly.pdbx_strand_id
1 'polypeptide(L)'
;MLSPNQLLKKYFGYETFRPQQEEIIEKILSAADALVLMPTGGGKSLCFQIPALLLPGTAIVVSPLISLMKDQVDALRGNGISSAFYNSSQSFEEQQAILNACHHGEIKLLYISPEKLLSDTEIITKTCKISLFAIDEAHCVSAWGHDFRPEYTQMGFLRERYPNIPFIALTATADKLTRRDIIKQLKLKKPQVFITSFDRKNLSLEVKIGVKPKEKINEIIAFIQQRKNQSGIIYCLSRKKCEEAYEALQNNGINAMFYHAGMDAAARSSVQERFINDDLQVVCATIAFGMGIDKSNVRWVIHYNLPKNIEGYYQEIGRAGRDGLPSETILYYNYADLQLLNKFAGEGNMAEVNLEKLKRMQQYAEADSCRRKILLNYFSESPDQNCGNCDVCRDPRQHFDGTVTVQKALSAAARTGEKEGLSMLVDILRGSKRQEIISAGYDKIKTHGAGAEIPAFDWQRYLMQMLNLGILEMAYDENFALKITPSGKDILFGKKKIELTVLNSIKPIEKAQRNRQPKIVSDYEALFNHLRKVRRIFAEDENVPAYVIFSDATLDEMVREKPSTAEELLSISGVGEHKLFKYGDAFLNVIQGFSSSHDTKSTYQETLKMLRQNISIEEIAAIRNLAETTVYSHIAQLYLSGQVDSLSKYVNEDEINSVKEAVKIVGDTKIMKPIFEHLKETVPYHKIRMALAVLEKRG
;
A
#
# COMPACT_ATOMS: atom_id res chain seq x y z
N MET A 1 1.25 22.19 -25.91
CA MET A 1 0.70 21.23 -24.95
C MET A 1 1.83 20.77 -24.06
N LEU A 2 1.57 20.60 -22.75
CA LEU A 2 2.57 20.03 -21.85
C LEU A 2 2.87 18.57 -22.22
N SER A 3 4.12 18.12 -22.03
CA SER A 3 4.47 16.71 -22.22
C SER A 3 3.94 15.84 -21.06
N PRO A 4 3.83 14.49 -21.23
CA PRO A 4 3.47 13.59 -20.14
C PRO A 4 4.34 13.79 -18.87
N ASN A 5 5.66 13.95 -19.04
CA ASN A 5 6.59 14.17 -17.92
C ASN A 5 6.37 15.53 -17.21
N GLN A 6 6.04 16.58 -17.98
CA GLN A 6 5.70 17.88 -17.39
C GLN A 6 4.41 17.82 -16.58
N LEU A 7 3.38 17.06 -17.03
CA LEU A 7 2.15 16.84 -16.27
C LEU A 7 2.39 16.00 -15.02
N LEU A 8 3.25 14.98 -15.12
CA LEU A 8 3.65 14.16 -13.98
C LEU A 8 4.29 15.02 -12.88
N LYS A 9 5.25 15.88 -13.25
CA LYS A 9 5.89 16.79 -12.29
C LYS A 9 4.90 17.79 -11.71
N LYS A 10 4.15 18.46 -12.57
CA LYS A 10 3.22 19.53 -12.19
C LYS A 10 2.14 19.07 -11.20
N TYR A 11 1.43 18.00 -11.52
CA TYR A 11 0.27 17.56 -10.74
C TYR A 11 0.60 16.55 -9.66
N PHE A 12 1.60 15.69 -9.87
CA PHE A 12 1.89 14.56 -8.98
C PHE A 12 3.23 14.69 -8.24
N GLY A 13 4.10 15.63 -8.64
CA GLY A 13 5.39 15.88 -7.99
C GLY A 13 6.45 14.80 -8.23
N TYR A 14 6.31 13.99 -9.28
CA TYR A 14 7.30 12.97 -9.64
C TYR A 14 8.12 13.39 -10.85
N GLU A 15 9.45 13.19 -10.80
CA GLU A 15 10.36 13.56 -11.90
C GLU A 15 10.29 12.59 -13.08
N THR A 16 10.10 11.32 -12.80
CA THR A 16 10.14 10.24 -13.80
C THR A 16 9.00 9.24 -13.62
N PHE A 17 8.59 8.65 -14.72
CA PHE A 17 7.66 7.53 -14.70
C PHE A 17 8.32 6.27 -14.14
N ARG A 18 7.53 5.41 -13.50
CA ARG A 18 7.95 4.06 -13.15
C ARG A 18 8.05 3.20 -14.42
N PRO A 19 8.80 2.07 -14.37
CA PRO A 19 8.93 1.18 -15.52
C PRO A 19 7.58 0.88 -16.20
N GLN A 20 7.56 0.93 -17.53
CA GLN A 20 6.42 0.73 -18.43
C GLN A 20 5.30 1.79 -18.38
N GLN A 21 5.23 2.69 -17.39
CA GLN A 21 4.13 3.69 -17.34
C GLN A 21 4.16 4.60 -18.58
N GLU A 22 5.31 5.08 -18.98
CA GLU A 22 5.47 5.97 -20.15
C GLU A 22 5.02 5.27 -21.44
N GLU A 23 5.46 4.04 -21.67
CA GLU A 23 5.07 3.23 -22.81
C GLU A 23 3.55 2.98 -22.86
N ILE A 24 2.91 2.70 -21.71
CA ILE A 24 1.46 2.54 -21.60
C ILE A 24 0.75 3.85 -21.97
N ILE A 25 1.21 4.98 -21.44
CA ILE A 25 0.64 6.31 -21.72
C ILE A 25 0.72 6.62 -23.21
N GLU A 26 1.87 6.43 -23.85
CA GLU A 26 2.06 6.63 -25.30
C GLU A 26 1.13 5.74 -26.11
N LYS A 27 0.94 4.48 -25.67
CA LYS A 27 0.05 3.54 -26.34
C LYS A 27 -1.39 4.03 -26.33
N ILE A 28 -1.88 4.52 -25.19
CA ILE A 28 -3.23 5.07 -25.06
C ILE A 28 -3.38 6.35 -25.89
N LEU A 29 -2.39 7.22 -25.89
CA LEU A 29 -2.39 8.44 -26.71
C LEU A 29 -2.41 8.15 -28.21
N SER A 30 -1.91 6.99 -28.64
CA SER A 30 -2.02 6.50 -30.03
C SER A 30 -3.37 5.85 -30.37
N ALA A 31 -4.38 5.98 -29.49
CA ALA A 31 -5.72 5.42 -29.61
C ALA A 31 -5.77 3.87 -29.69
N ALA A 32 -4.78 3.19 -29.12
CA ALA A 32 -4.77 1.73 -29.06
C ALA A 32 -5.29 1.21 -27.71
N ASP A 33 -5.81 -0.03 -27.70
CA ASP A 33 -6.25 -0.70 -26.49
C ASP A 33 -5.06 -1.28 -25.72
N ALA A 34 -5.18 -1.28 -24.38
CA ALA A 34 -4.18 -1.89 -23.50
C ALA A 34 -4.82 -2.71 -22.38
N LEU A 35 -4.14 -3.81 -22.01
CA LEU A 35 -4.39 -4.53 -20.76
C LEU A 35 -3.16 -4.37 -19.88
N VAL A 36 -3.34 -3.78 -18.70
CA VAL A 36 -2.26 -3.41 -17.78
C VAL A 36 -2.36 -4.21 -16.49
N LEU A 37 -1.32 -4.99 -16.20
CA LEU A 37 -1.16 -5.69 -14.95
C LEU A 37 -0.05 -5.03 -14.15
N MET A 38 -0.44 -4.39 -13.05
CA MET A 38 0.48 -3.73 -12.11
C MET A 38 0.07 -4.02 -10.68
N PRO A 39 1.01 -4.30 -9.77
CA PRO A 39 0.69 -4.54 -8.36
C PRO A 39 0.00 -3.32 -7.74
N THR A 40 -0.70 -3.55 -6.64
CA THR A 40 -1.24 -2.47 -5.81
C THR A 40 -0.09 -1.56 -5.34
N GLY A 41 -0.26 -0.24 -5.44
CA GLY A 41 0.81 0.73 -5.20
C GLY A 41 1.81 0.88 -6.36
N GLY A 42 1.64 0.16 -7.48
CA GLY A 42 2.47 0.28 -8.68
C GLY A 42 2.25 1.55 -9.51
N GLY A 43 1.21 2.34 -9.19
CA GLY A 43 0.89 3.57 -9.92
C GLY A 43 0.00 3.34 -11.15
N LYS A 44 -0.86 2.32 -11.13
CA LYS A 44 -1.83 2.01 -12.21
C LYS A 44 -2.64 3.23 -12.66
N SER A 45 -3.11 4.03 -11.71
CA SER A 45 -3.99 5.17 -11.99
C SER A 45 -3.33 6.22 -12.90
N LEU A 46 -2.02 6.45 -12.79
CA LEU A 46 -1.29 7.38 -13.66
C LEU A 46 -1.37 6.99 -15.13
N CYS A 47 -1.47 5.69 -15.45
CA CYS A 47 -1.53 5.17 -16.81
C CYS A 47 -2.78 5.61 -17.58
N PHE A 48 -3.85 6.01 -16.89
CA PHE A 48 -5.03 6.60 -17.52
C PHE A 48 -5.25 8.07 -17.14
N GLN A 49 -4.78 8.52 -15.96
CA GLN A 49 -4.93 9.90 -15.51
C GLN A 49 -4.12 10.87 -16.39
N ILE A 50 -2.88 10.55 -16.71
CA ILE A 50 -2.04 11.40 -17.59
C ILE A 50 -2.63 11.49 -19.01
N PRO A 51 -3.01 10.38 -19.71
CA PRO A 51 -3.72 10.47 -20.99
C PRO A 51 -5.01 11.27 -20.92
N ALA A 52 -5.80 11.13 -19.85
CA ALA A 52 -7.04 11.89 -19.67
C ALA A 52 -6.80 13.41 -19.64
N LEU A 53 -5.67 13.87 -19.09
CA LEU A 53 -5.31 15.30 -19.08
C LEU A 53 -4.89 15.82 -20.47
N LEU A 54 -4.30 14.97 -21.30
CA LEU A 54 -3.81 15.30 -22.63
C LEU A 54 -4.88 15.20 -23.71
N LEU A 55 -5.76 14.21 -23.61
CA LEU A 55 -6.80 13.98 -24.60
C LEU A 55 -7.94 15.02 -24.49
N PRO A 56 -8.53 15.44 -25.61
CA PRO A 56 -9.64 16.38 -25.61
C PRO A 56 -10.96 15.69 -25.21
N GLY A 57 -11.54 16.09 -24.10
CA GLY A 57 -12.80 15.54 -23.56
C GLY A 57 -12.64 14.97 -22.16
N THR A 58 -13.59 14.12 -21.77
CA THR A 58 -13.69 13.48 -20.46
C THR A 58 -13.34 12.00 -20.55
N ALA A 59 -12.44 11.53 -19.71
CA ALA A 59 -12.15 10.10 -19.54
C ALA A 59 -13.21 9.47 -18.62
N ILE A 60 -13.82 8.38 -19.05
CA ILE A 60 -14.77 7.59 -18.25
C ILE A 60 -13.99 6.48 -17.55
N VAL A 61 -13.98 6.50 -16.21
CA VAL A 61 -13.29 5.51 -15.39
C VAL A 61 -14.32 4.62 -14.70
N VAL A 62 -14.42 3.37 -15.15
CA VAL A 62 -15.33 2.38 -14.56
C VAL A 62 -14.63 1.76 -13.35
N SER A 63 -15.24 1.88 -12.18
CA SER A 63 -14.70 1.36 -10.92
C SER A 63 -15.79 0.61 -10.12
N PRO A 64 -15.45 -0.51 -9.43
CA PRO A 64 -16.45 -1.37 -8.80
C PRO A 64 -17.00 -0.83 -7.47
N LEU A 65 -16.41 0.19 -6.88
CA LEU A 65 -16.71 0.61 -5.51
C LEU A 65 -16.82 2.13 -5.38
N ILE A 66 -17.93 2.57 -4.79
CA ILE A 66 -18.24 3.99 -4.56
C ILE A 66 -17.18 4.65 -3.66
N SER A 67 -16.74 3.97 -2.60
CA SER A 67 -15.70 4.49 -1.71
C SER A 67 -14.37 4.73 -2.42
N LEU A 68 -13.95 3.77 -3.27
CA LEU A 68 -12.72 3.92 -4.07
C LEU A 68 -12.82 5.10 -5.05
N MET A 69 -13.99 5.28 -5.68
CA MET A 69 -14.21 6.42 -6.59
C MET A 69 -14.08 7.74 -5.85
N LYS A 70 -14.65 7.87 -4.64
CA LYS A 70 -14.55 9.07 -3.81
C LYS A 70 -13.09 9.36 -3.47
N ASP A 71 -12.35 8.38 -2.94
CA ASP A 71 -10.94 8.55 -2.56
C ASP A 71 -10.06 8.98 -3.77
N GLN A 72 -10.28 8.38 -4.95
CA GLN A 72 -9.57 8.75 -6.17
C GLN A 72 -9.91 10.17 -6.64
N VAL A 73 -11.18 10.57 -6.58
CA VAL A 73 -11.62 11.92 -6.95
C VAL A 73 -11.07 12.96 -5.98
N ASP A 74 -11.11 12.69 -4.68
CA ASP A 74 -10.58 13.60 -3.66
C ASP A 74 -9.06 13.80 -3.83
N ALA A 75 -8.32 12.71 -4.11
CA ALA A 75 -6.89 12.78 -4.40
C ALA A 75 -6.58 13.59 -5.68
N LEU A 76 -7.38 13.46 -6.74
CA LEU A 76 -7.22 14.22 -7.97
C LEU A 76 -7.52 15.71 -7.76
N ARG A 77 -8.59 16.04 -7.05
CA ARG A 77 -8.94 17.42 -6.69
C ARG A 77 -7.87 18.06 -5.82
N GLY A 78 -7.33 17.31 -4.85
CA GLY A 78 -6.19 17.73 -4.03
C GLY A 78 -4.91 18.01 -4.83
N ASN A 79 -4.77 17.44 -6.02
CA ASN A 79 -3.70 17.73 -6.96
C ASN A 79 -4.07 18.84 -7.97
N GLY A 80 -5.26 19.46 -7.88
CA GLY A 80 -5.73 20.48 -8.80
C GLY A 80 -6.30 19.94 -10.11
N ILE A 81 -6.70 18.67 -10.18
CA ILE A 81 -7.28 18.00 -11.36
C ILE A 81 -8.79 17.96 -11.23
N SER A 82 -9.50 18.55 -12.21
CA SER A 82 -10.96 18.52 -12.24
C SER A 82 -11.49 17.11 -12.50
N SER A 83 -12.17 16.55 -11.51
CA SER A 83 -12.70 15.18 -11.53
C SER A 83 -14.01 15.09 -10.74
N ALA A 84 -14.85 14.12 -11.08
CA ALA A 84 -16.08 13.83 -10.37
C ALA A 84 -16.34 12.33 -10.32
N PHE A 85 -17.18 11.89 -9.37
CA PHE A 85 -17.77 10.57 -9.39
C PHE A 85 -19.28 10.68 -9.64
N TYR A 86 -19.85 9.68 -10.31
CA TYR A 86 -21.25 9.63 -10.68
C TYR A 86 -21.83 8.26 -10.33
N ASN A 87 -22.73 8.22 -9.35
CA ASN A 87 -23.30 6.98 -8.84
C ASN A 87 -24.70 7.17 -8.25
N SER A 88 -25.34 6.08 -7.83
CA SER A 88 -26.72 6.06 -7.32
C SER A 88 -26.91 6.63 -5.90
N SER A 89 -25.83 6.95 -5.18
CA SER A 89 -25.94 7.51 -3.82
C SER A 89 -26.10 9.05 -3.82
N GLN A 90 -25.94 9.68 -4.98
CA GLN A 90 -26.04 11.15 -5.16
C GLN A 90 -27.48 11.56 -5.45
N SER A 91 -27.84 12.79 -5.05
CA SER A 91 -29.11 13.39 -5.37
C SER A 91 -29.25 13.65 -6.89
N PHE A 92 -30.48 13.82 -7.35
CA PHE A 92 -30.73 14.14 -8.75
C PHE A 92 -30.07 15.47 -9.18
N GLU A 93 -30.10 16.49 -8.31
CA GLU A 93 -29.47 17.79 -8.55
C GLU A 93 -27.95 17.64 -8.70
N GLU A 94 -27.30 16.87 -7.83
CA GLU A 94 -25.86 16.60 -7.90
C GLU A 94 -25.49 15.89 -9.20
N GLN A 95 -26.28 14.89 -9.59
CA GLN A 95 -26.08 14.15 -10.83
C GLN A 95 -26.20 15.08 -12.06
N GLN A 96 -27.23 15.96 -12.07
CA GLN A 96 -27.41 16.94 -13.14
C GLN A 96 -26.27 17.97 -13.21
N ALA A 97 -25.80 18.44 -12.07
CA ALA A 97 -24.66 19.37 -12.02
C ALA A 97 -23.40 18.76 -12.62
N ILE A 98 -23.12 17.47 -12.31
CA ILE A 98 -21.99 16.74 -12.87
C ILE A 98 -22.12 16.58 -14.40
N LEU A 99 -23.29 16.19 -14.89
CA LEU A 99 -23.54 16.05 -16.33
C LEU A 99 -23.39 17.39 -17.06
N ASN A 100 -23.88 18.48 -16.49
CA ASN A 100 -23.71 19.81 -17.04
C ASN A 100 -22.22 20.21 -17.10
N ALA A 101 -21.46 19.98 -16.05
CA ALA A 101 -20.02 20.23 -16.02
C ALA A 101 -19.26 19.39 -17.05
N CYS A 102 -19.66 18.13 -17.26
CA CYS A 102 -19.13 17.29 -18.36
C CYS A 102 -19.47 17.88 -19.74
N HIS A 103 -20.69 18.37 -19.93
CA HIS A 103 -21.13 18.99 -21.19
C HIS A 103 -20.27 20.21 -21.55
N HIS A 104 -19.95 21.04 -20.55
CA HIS A 104 -19.10 22.21 -20.74
C HIS A 104 -17.59 21.86 -20.81
N GLY A 105 -17.22 20.59 -20.66
CA GLY A 105 -15.83 20.13 -20.73
C GLY A 105 -14.99 20.50 -19.50
N GLU A 106 -15.65 20.81 -18.39
CA GLU A 106 -14.99 21.19 -17.14
C GLU A 106 -14.40 19.98 -16.40
N ILE A 107 -14.96 18.76 -16.60
CA ILE A 107 -14.51 17.53 -15.94
C ILE A 107 -13.59 16.73 -16.87
N LYS A 108 -12.37 16.45 -16.39
CA LYS A 108 -11.38 15.64 -17.10
C LYS A 108 -11.52 14.15 -16.87
N LEU A 109 -11.88 13.74 -15.63
CA LEU A 109 -12.11 12.33 -15.28
C LEU A 109 -13.46 12.19 -14.58
N LEU A 110 -14.31 11.33 -15.12
CA LEU A 110 -15.59 10.94 -14.52
C LEU A 110 -15.52 9.48 -14.08
N TYR A 111 -15.51 9.25 -12.76
CA TYR A 111 -15.57 7.92 -12.17
C TYR A 111 -17.03 7.46 -12.09
N ILE A 112 -17.30 6.23 -12.49
CA ILE A 112 -18.67 5.70 -12.54
C ILE A 112 -18.70 4.21 -12.19
N SER A 113 -19.77 3.76 -11.52
CA SER A 113 -19.98 2.33 -11.30
C SER A 113 -20.49 1.64 -12.59
N PRO A 114 -20.21 0.34 -12.78
CA PRO A 114 -20.68 -0.39 -13.96
C PRO A 114 -22.21 -0.37 -14.09
N GLU A 115 -22.94 -0.53 -12.97
CA GLU A 115 -24.40 -0.53 -12.94
C GLU A 115 -24.96 0.83 -13.42
N LYS A 116 -24.37 1.92 -12.92
CA LYS A 116 -24.79 3.29 -13.29
C LYS A 116 -24.43 3.62 -14.74
N LEU A 117 -23.26 3.17 -15.21
CA LEU A 117 -22.89 3.34 -16.62
C LEU A 117 -23.83 2.58 -17.55
N LEU A 118 -24.26 1.37 -17.20
CA LEU A 118 -25.21 0.59 -17.97
C LEU A 118 -26.59 1.27 -18.05
N SER A 119 -27.10 1.78 -16.92
CA SER A 119 -28.41 2.45 -16.89
C SER A 119 -28.42 3.78 -17.63
N ASP A 120 -27.35 4.55 -17.54
CA ASP A 120 -27.31 5.94 -18.00
C ASP A 120 -26.42 6.15 -19.24
N THR A 121 -26.06 5.07 -19.94
CA THR A 121 -25.15 5.11 -21.10
C THR A 121 -25.54 6.18 -22.12
N GLU A 122 -26.82 6.28 -22.45
CA GLU A 122 -27.31 7.24 -23.49
C GLU A 122 -27.14 8.68 -23.04
N ILE A 123 -27.44 8.97 -21.77
CA ILE A 123 -27.31 10.31 -21.19
C ILE A 123 -25.84 10.73 -21.18
N ILE A 124 -24.97 9.87 -20.64
CA ILE A 124 -23.54 10.15 -20.53
C ILE A 124 -22.91 10.37 -21.90
N THR A 125 -23.24 9.53 -22.86
CA THR A 125 -22.66 9.60 -24.22
C THR A 125 -23.17 10.75 -25.06
N LYS A 126 -24.36 11.26 -24.77
CA LYS A 126 -24.92 12.48 -25.41
C LYS A 126 -24.33 13.75 -24.75
N THR A 127 -24.01 13.68 -23.47
CA THR A 127 -23.61 14.83 -22.68
C THR A 127 -22.08 15.01 -22.65
N CYS A 128 -21.31 13.91 -22.56
CA CYS A 128 -19.87 13.96 -22.43
C CYS A 128 -19.17 13.68 -23.78
N LYS A 129 -18.21 14.53 -24.15
CA LYS A 129 -17.25 14.20 -25.22
C LYS A 129 -16.24 13.22 -24.64
N ILE A 130 -16.44 11.93 -24.87
CA ILE A 130 -15.61 10.87 -24.28
C ILE A 130 -14.24 10.79 -24.98
N SER A 131 -13.17 10.81 -24.21
CA SER A 131 -11.79 10.74 -24.70
C SER A 131 -11.11 9.39 -24.48
N LEU A 132 -11.52 8.64 -23.45
CA LEU A 132 -10.89 7.40 -22.99
C LEU A 132 -11.89 6.59 -22.15
N PHE A 133 -11.87 5.27 -22.26
CA PHE A 133 -12.47 4.35 -21.30
C PHE A 133 -11.37 3.65 -20.49
N ALA A 134 -11.38 3.82 -19.17
CA ALA A 134 -10.52 3.10 -18.24
C ALA A 134 -11.38 2.13 -17.41
N ILE A 135 -11.09 0.84 -17.50
CA ILE A 135 -11.78 -0.21 -16.74
C ILE A 135 -10.85 -0.62 -15.60
N ASP A 136 -11.10 -0.06 -14.44
CA ASP A 136 -10.31 -0.37 -13.23
C ASP A 136 -10.81 -1.68 -12.62
N GLU A 137 -9.92 -2.37 -11.88
CA GLU A 137 -10.15 -3.71 -11.32
C GLU A 137 -10.74 -4.70 -12.34
N ALA A 138 -10.16 -4.69 -13.55
CA ALA A 138 -10.65 -5.46 -14.69
C ALA A 138 -10.75 -6.97 -14.44
N HIS A 139 -10.13 -7.52 -13.38
CA HIS A 139 -10.31 -8.92 -12.96
C HIS A 139 -11.77 -9.22 -12.59
N CYS A 140 -12.58 -8.21 -12.23
CA CYS A 140 -14.02 -8.37 -11.97
C CYS A 140 -14.82 -8.81 -13.21
N VAL A 141 -14.27 -8.64 -14.42
CA VAL A 141 -14.89 -9.10 -15.67
C VAL A 141 -14.91 -10.63 -15.77
N SER A 142 -13.94 -11.30 -15.18
CA SER A 142 -13.69 -12.72 -15.36
C SER A 142 -14.29 -13.58 -14.26
N ALA A 143 -15.03 -14.63 -14.63
CA ALA A 143 -15.49 -15.65 -13.70
C ALA A 143 -14.32 -16.40 -13.01
N TRP A 144 -13.15 -16.41 -13.60
CA TRP A 144 -11.92 -16.97 -13.03
C TRP A 144 -11.24 -16.00 -12.05
N GLY A 145 -11.65 -14.71 -12.04
CA GLY A 145 -11.19 -13.70 -11.09
C GLY A 145 -11.67 -13.99 -9.67
N HIS A 146 -11.02 -13.39 -8.70
CA HIS A 146 -11.35 -13.61 -7.28
C HIS A 146 -12.55 -12.78 -6.78
N ASP A 147 -13.03 -11.80 -7.59
CA ASP A 147 -14.21 -10.96 -7.32
C ASP A 147 -15.01 -10.70 -8.60
N PHE A 148 -15.59 -11.75 -9.12
CA PHE A 148 -16.44 -11.69 -10.33
C PHE A 148 -17.69 -10.84 -10.13
N ARG A 149 -17.97 -9.95 -11.09
CA ARG A 149 -19.17 -9.10 -11.13
C ARG A 149 -19.82 -9.18 -12.51
N PRO A 150 -21.07 -9.69 -12.60
CA PRO A 150 -21.76 -9.87 -13.89
C PRO A 150 -21.88 -8.58 -14.71
N GLU A 151 -22.04 -7.43 -14.06
CA GLU A 151 -22.18 -6.13 -14.71
C GLU A 151 -20.93 -5.75 -15.51
N TYR A 152 -19.75 -6.16 -15.02
CA TYR A 152 -18.48 -5.91 -15.73
C TYR A 152 -18.42 -6.64 -17.07
N THR A 153 -18.99 -7.83 -17.20
CA THR A 153 -18.98 -8.58 -18.48
C THR A 153 -19.74 -7.84 -19.57
N GLN A 154 -20.73 -7.04 -19.18
CA GLN A 154 -21.53 -6.26 -20.13
C GLN A 154 -20.77 -5.07 -20.70
N MET A 155 -19.64 -4.64 -20.09
CA MET A 155 -18.86 -3.48 -20.58
C MET A 155 -18.28 -3.67 -21.99
N GLY A 156 -18.23 -4.90 -22.50
CA GLY A 156 -17.78 -5.19 -23.86
C GLY A 156 -18.61 -4.49 -24.96
N PHE A 157 -19.89 -4.10 -24.69
CA PHE A 157 -20.69 -3.34 -25.64
C PHE A 157 -20.13 -1.93 -25.91
N LEU A 158 -19.47 -1.32 -24.93
CA LEU A 158 -18.85 -0.01 -25.10
C LEU A 158 -17.78 -0.03 -26.19
N ARG A 159 -17.02 -1.12 -26.28
CA ARG A 159 -15.98 -1.27 -27.31
C ARG A 159 -16.55 -1.39 -28.71
N GLU A 160 -17.72 -1.99 -28.86
CA GLU A 160 -18.43 -2.07 -30.15
C GLU A 160 -19.01 -0.70 -30.51
N ARG A 161 -19.60 0.00 -29.56
CA ARG A 161 -20.25 1.31 -29.79
C ARG A 161 -19.24 2.43 -30.04
N TYR A 162 -18.04 2.35 -29.42
CA TYR A 162 -17.00 3.37 -29.54
C TYR A 162 -15.68 2.82 -30.11
N PRO A 163 -15.69 2.46 -31.43
CA PRO A 163 -14.55 1.76 -32.05
C PRO A 163 -13.25 2.59 -32.14
N ASN A 164 -13.33 3.90 -32.02
CA ASN A 164 -12.19 4.82 -32.17
C ASN A 164 -11.70 5.42 -30.84
N ILE A 165 -12.38 5.14 -29.73
CA ILE A 165 -11.95 5.60 -28.40
C ILE A 165 -11.03 4.52 -27.79
N PRO A 166 -9.86 4.87 -27.26
CA PRO A 166 -8.98 3.89 -26.62
C PRO A 166 -9.59 3.31 -25.35
N PHE A 167 -9.28 2.02 -25.10
CA PHE A 167 -9.65 1.31 -23.89
C PHE A 167 -8.40 0.88 -23.14
N ILE A 168 -8.36 1.17 -21.85
CA ILE A 168 -7.35 0.63 -20.95
C ILE A 168 -8.04 -0.18 -19.85
N ALA A 169 -7.72 -1.46 -19.76
CA ALA A 169 -8.16 -2.34 -18.68
C ALA A 169 -7.00 -2.54 -17.69
N LEU A 170 -7.25 -2.31 -16.40
CA LEU A 170 -6.21 -2.34 -15.38
C LEU A 170 -6.59 -3.29 -14.25
N THR A 171 -5.63 -4.05 -13.77
CA THR A 171 -5.81 -4.88 -12.59
C THR A 171 -4.49 -5.11 -11.84
N ALA A 172 -4.59 -5.39 -10.54
CA ALA A 172 -3.44 -5.79 -9.73
C ALA A 172 -3.16 -7.29 -9.78
N THR A 173 -4.16 -8.10 -10.12
CA THR A 173 -4.10 -9.57 -10.01
C THR A 173 -4.85 -10.21 -11.16
N ALA A 174 -4.12 -10.88 -12.04
CA ALA A 174 -4.71 -11.73 -13.07
C ALA A 174 -3.70 -12.80 -13.51
N ASP A 175 -4.07 -14.06 -13.35
CA ASP A 175 -3.34 -15.15 -13.95
C ASP A 175 -3.54 -15.21 -15.47
N LYS A 176 -2.90 -16.14 -16.15
CA LYS A 176 -2.93 -16.26 -17.61
C LYS A 176 -4.35 -16.48 -18.16
N LEU A 177 -5.17 -17.21 -17.41
CA LEU A 177 -6.55 -17.51 -17.78
C LEU A 177 -7.44 -16.28 -17.65
N THR A 178 -7.38 -15.62 -16.52
CA THR A 178 -8.09 -14.36 -16.24
C THR A 178 -7.75 -13.28 -17.29
N ARG A 179 -6.47 -13.16 -17.67
CA ARG A 179 -6.03 -12.20 -18.71
C ARG A 179 -6.70 -12.46 -20.07
N ARG A 180 -6.75 -13.71 -20.51
CA ARG A 180 -7.42 -14.09 -21.77
C ARG A 180 -8.92 -13.78 -21.72
N ASP A 181 -9.54 -14.07 -20.59
CA ASP A 181 -10.96 -13.83 -20.39
C ASP A 181 -11.30 -12.32 -20.37
N ILE A 182 -10.51 -11.49 -19.69
CA ILE A 182 -10.65 -10.02 -19.71
C ILE A 182 -10.62 -9.49 -21.14
N ILE A 183 -9.64 -9.89 -21.95
CA ILE A 183 -9.52 -9.45 -23.35
C ILE A 183 -10.76 -9.85 -24.15
N LYS A 184 -11.25 -11.07 -23.95
CA LYS A 184 -12.42 -11.62 -24.64
C LYS A 184 -13.71 -10.90 -24.23
N GLN A 185 -13.98 -10.77 -22.94
CA GLN A 185 -15.23 -10.20 -22.42
C GLN A 185 -15.34 -8.70 -22.71
N LEU A 186 -14.24 -7.95 -22.55
CA LEU A 186 -14.19 -6.53 -22.90
C LEU A 186 -14.07 -6.28 -24.42
N LYS A 187 -13.94 -7.32 -25.24
CA LYS A 187 -13.80 -7.23 -26.72
C LYS A 187 -12.65 -6.31 -27.15
N LEU A 188 -11.54 -6.28 -26.40
CA LEU A 188 -10.41 -5.41 -26.69
C LEU A 188 -9.80 -5.72 -28.06
N LYS A 189 -9.49 -4.68 -28.85
CA LYS A 189 -8.97 -4.79 -30.22
C LYS A 189 -7.45 -4.90 -30.24
N LYS A 190 -6.91 -6.12 -30.38
CA LYS A 190 -5.47 -6.39 -30.42
C LYS A 190 -4.72 -5.61 -29.31
N PRO A 191 -5.14 -5.75 -28.03
CA PRO A 191 -4.56 -4.96 -26.97
C PRO A 191 -3.09 -5.30 -26.80
N GLN A 192 -2.28 -4.30 -26.48
CA GLN A 192 -0.94 -4.56 -25.93
C GLN A 192 -1.10 -4.94 -24.46
N VAL A 193 -0.45 -6.04 -24.08
CA VAL A 193 -0.48 -6.54 -22.70
C VAL A 193 0.80 -6.11 -22.00
N PHE A 194 0.66 -5.29 -20.98
CA PHE A 194 1.74 -4.82 -20.13
C PHE A 194 1.69 -5.55 -18.80
N ILE A 195 2.79 -6.16 -18.42
CA ILE A 195 2.92 -6.85 -17.14
C ILE A 195 4.14 -6.28 -16.44
N THR A 196 3.90 -5.45 -15.42
CA THR A 196 5.00 -4.99 -14.56
C THR A 196 5.31 -6.05 -13.51
N SER A 197 6.50 -5.96 -12.93
CA SER A 197 6.89 -6.88 -11.86
C SER A 197 5.91 -6.83 -10.69
N PHE A 198 5.49 -8.00 -10.22
CA PHE A 198 4.72 -8.17 -9.00
C PHE A 198 5.58 -8.12 -7.74
N ASP A 199 6.89 -7.87 -7.88
CA ASP A 199 7.82 -7.85 -6.75
C ASP A 199 7.65 -6.60 -5.87
N ARG A 200 7.09 -6.79 -4.70
CA ARG A 200 6.95 -5.79 -3.64
C ARG A 200 8.11 -5.94 -2.63
N LYS A 201 9.31 -5.48 -3.02
CA LYS A 201 10.57 -5.63 -2.23
C LYS A 201 10.46 -5.09 -0.81
N ASN A 202 9.63 -4.08 -0.61
CA ASN A 202 9.41 -3.45 0.69
C ASN A 202 8.55 -4.27 1.66
N LEU A 203 7.88 -5.35 1.21
CA LEU A 203 7.10 -6.22 2.09
C LEU A 203 7.97 -7.34 2.64
N SER A 204 8.01 -7.56 3.94
CA SER A 204 8.51 -8.80 4.52
C SER A 204 7.38 -9.84 4.57
N LEU A 205 7.70 -11.09 4.28
CA LEU A 205 6.74 -12.20 4.24
C LEU A 205 7.08 -13.21 5.35
N GLU A 206 6.13 -13.46 6.23
CA GLU A 206 6.31 -14.43 7.32
C GLU A 206 5.10 -15.36 7.41
N VAL A 207 5.34 -16.67 7.55
CA VAL A 207 4.30 -17.68 7.79
C VAL A 207 4.57 -18.37 9.11
N LYS A 208 3.57 -18.40 9.99
CA LYS A 208 3.59 -19.07 11.30
C LYS A 208 2.64 -20.26 11.29
N ILE A 209 3.18 -21.46 11.44
CA ILE A 209 2.44 -22.71 11.32
C ILE A 209 2.12 -23.27 12.71
N GLY A 210 0.87 -23.72 12.92
CA GLY A 210 0.47 -24.51 14.09
C GLY A 210 0.39 -23.75 15.42
N VAL A 211 0.41 -22.39 15.39
CA VAL A 211 0.29 -21.58 16.60
C VAL A 211 -1.10 -21.72 17.20
N LYS A 212 -1.20 -22.04 18.49
CA LYS A 212 -2.47 -22.22 19.20
C LYS A 212 -3.23 -20.89 19.29
N PRO A 213 -4.59 -20.89 19.29
CA PRO A 213 -5.37 -19.65 19.26
C PRO A 213 -5.03 -18.63 20.35
N LYS A 214 -4.81 -19.09 21.61
CA LYS A 214 -4.42 -18.24 22.74
C LYS A 214 -3.02 -17.64 22.59
N GLU A 215 -2.08 -18.43 22.07
CA GLU A 215 -0.71 -17.95 21.82
C GLU A 215 -0.71 -16.95 20.64
N LYS A 216 -1.47 -17.24 19.58
CA LYS A 216 -1.62 -16.39 18.40
C LYS A 216 -2.08 -14.99 18.77
N ILE A 217 -3.17 -14.86 19.54
CA ILE A 217 -3.68 -13.53 19.90
C ILE A 217 -2.69 -12.77 20.79
N ASN A 218 -2.02 -13.46 21.71
CA ASN A 218 -0.98 -12.84 22.55
C ASN A 218 0.23 -12.35 21.73
N GLU A 219 0.67 -13.14 20.73
CA GLU A 219 1.74 -12.72 19.82
C GLU A 219 1.34 -11.48 19.01
N ILE A 220 0.08 -11.43 18.51
CA ILE A 220 -0.45 -10.28 17.78
C ILE A 220 -0.50 -9.04 18.67
N ILE A 221 -1.01 -9.15 19.89
CA ILE A 221 -1.03 -8.04 20.87
C ILE A 221 0.38 -7.52 21.12
N ALA A 222 1.33 -8.40 21.42
CA ALA A 222 2.71 -8.02 21.65
C ALA A 222 3.38 -7.38 20.42
N PHE A 223 3.04 -7.84 19.21
CA PHE A 223 3.51 -7.26 17.96
C PHE A 223 3.01 -5.82 17.79
N ILE A 224 1.71 -5.57 18.02
CA ILE A 224 1.09 -4.25 17.87
C ILE A 224 1.60 -3.27 18.92
N GLN A 225 1.72 -3.70 20.17
CA GLN A 225 2.22 -2.86 21.27
C GLN A 225 3.64 -2.32 21.04
N GLN A 226 4.47 -3.04 20.25
CA GLN A 226 5.80 -2.58 19.84
C GLN A 226 5.73 -1.56 18.68
N ARG A 227 4.56 -1.36 18.06
CA ARG A 227 4.33 -0.54 16.87
C ARG A 227 3.22 0.49 17.09
N LYS A 228 3.26 1.17 18.25
CA LYS A 228 2.18 2.07 18.74
C LYS A 228 1.68 3.12 17.74
N ASN A 229 2.55 3.57 16.83
CA ASN A 229 2.23 4.64 15.87
C ASN A 229 2.08 4.11 14.44
N GLN A 230 1.89 2.81 14.26
CA GLN A 230 1.77 2.19 12.94
C GLN A 230 0.37 1.62 12.76
N SER A 231 -0.26 1.96 11.64
CA SER A 231 -1.56 1.41 11.26
C SER A 231 -1.42 0.03 10.63
N GLY A 232 -2.37 -0.87 10.92
CA GLY A 232 -2.39 -2.20 10.33
C GLY A 232 -3.75 -2.85 10.27
N ILE A 233 -3.82 -3.96 9.53
CA ILE A 233 -5.05 -4.71 9.27
C ILE A 233 -4.86 -6.16 9.71
N ILE A 234 -5.88 -6.72 10.38
CA ILE A 234 -5.94 -8.14 10.74
C ILE A 234 -7.09 -8.77 9.96
N TYR A 235 -6.78 -9.65 9.01
CA TYR A 235 -7.77 -10.40 8.25
C TYR A 235 -8.20 -11.67 8.96
N CYS A 236 -9.50 -11.82 9.17
CA CYS A 236 -10.13 -12.97 9.80
C CYS A 236 -11.09 -13.67 8.84
N LEU A 237 -11.20 -15.00 8.93
CA LEU A 237 -12.03 -15.82 8.05
C LEU A 237 -13.54 -15.62 8.29
N SER A 238 -13.96 -15.30 9.51
CA SER A 238 -15.39 -15.15 9.89
C SER A 238 -15.65 -13.88 10.68
N ARG A 239 -16.93 -13.42 10.65
CA ARG A 239 -17.42 -12.28 11.43
C ARG A 239 -17.09 -12.44 12.92
N LYS A 240 -17.46 -13.60 13.48
CA LYS A 240 -17.20 -13.94 14.89
C LYS A 240 -15.70 -13.84 15.26
N LYS A 241 -14.80 -14.36 14.41
CA LYS A 241 -13.35 -14.26 14.66
C LYS A 241 -12.84 -12.83 14.58
N CYS A 242 -13.45 -12.01 13.75
CA CYS A 242 -13.17 -10.61 13.62
C CYS A 242 -13.50 -9.84 14.90
N GLU A 243 -14.69 -10.09 15.47
CA GLU A 243 -15.16 -9.51 16.73
C GLU A 243 -14.34 -10.00 17.93
N GLU A 244 -14.07 -11.33 18.04
CA GLU A 244 -13.22 -11.90 19.08
C GLU A 244 -11.79 -11.29 19.09
N ALA A 245 -11.21 -11.09 17.92
CA ALA A 245 -9.90 -10.47 17.81
C ALA A 245 -9.93 -8.99 18.24
N TYR A 246 -10.95 -8.25 17.83
CA TYR A 246 -11.18 -6.88 18.23
C TYR A 246 -11.32 -6.74 19.77
N GLU A 247 -12.18 -7.56 20.41
CA GLU A 247 -12.37 -7.54 21.86
C GLU A 247 -11.06 -7.80 22.61
N ALA A 248 -10.27 -8.77 22.13
CA ALA A 248 -8.97 -9.06 22.73
C ALA A 248 -8.00 -7.88 22.62
N LEU A 249 -8.00 -7.15 21.50
CA LEU A 249 -7.17 -5.96 21.32
C LEU A 249 -7.63 -4.80 22.21
N GLN A 250 -8.92 -4.54 22.27
CA GLN A 250 -9.49 -3.50 23.13
C GLN A 250 -9.19 -3.73 24.61
N ASN A 251 -9.36 -4.97 25.10
CA ASN A 251 -9.04 -5.35 26.47
C ASN A 251 -7.55 -5.15 26.85
N ASN A 252 -6.69 -4.98 25.84
CA ASN A 252 -5.25 -4.68 26.01
C ASN A 252 -4.88 -3.22 25.64
N GLY A 253 -5.87 -2.32 25.59
CA GLY A 253 -5.67 -0.88 25.35
C GLY A 253 -5.23 -0.51 23.94
N ILE A 254 -5.45 -1.38 22.95
CA ILE A 254 -5.14 -1.12 21.54
C ILE A 254 -6.35 -0.47 20.88
N ASN A 255 -6.15 0.68 20.22
CA ASN A 255 -7.18 1.39 19.47
C ASN A 255 -7.54 0.62 18.19
N ALA A 256 -8.53 -0.26 18.30
CA ALA A 256 -8.98 -1.15 17.24
C ALA A 256 -10.49 -1.05 17.03
N MET A 257 -10.95 -1.43 15.83
CA MET A 257 -12.36 -1.67 15.49
C MET A 257 -12.49 -2.93 14.63
N PHE A 258 -13.67 -3.51 14.57
CA PHE A 258 -13.97 -4.59 13.62
C PHE A 258 -14.70 -4.07 12.39
N TYR A 259 -14.59 -4.82 11.26
CA TYR A 259 -15.26 -4.50 10.01
C TYR A 259 -15.67 -5.77 9.25
N HIS A 260 -16.94 -5.93 8.99
CA HIS A 260 -17.47 -7.05 8.19
C HIS A 260 -18.83 -6.71 7.55
N ALA A 261 -19.25 -7.49 6.57
CA ALA A 261 -20.49 -7.26 5.82
C ALA A 261 -21.80 -7.34 6.66
N GLY A 262 -21.74 -7.84 7.90
CA GLY A 262 -22.87 -7.86 8.82
C GLY A 262 -23.15 -6.55 9.55
N MET A 263 -22.24 -5.55 9.42
CA MET A 263 -22.45 -4.22 9.98
C MET A 263 -23.34 -3.39 9.05
N ASP A 264 -24.07 -2.41 9.62
CA ASP A 264 -24.80 -1.43 8.82
C ASP A 264 -23.85 -0.53 8.00
N ALA A 265 -24.39 0.14 6.99
CA ALA A 265 -23.59 0.94 6.06
C ALA A 265 -22.91 2.14 6.74
N ALA A 266 -23.59 2.79 7.69
CA ALA A 266 -23.07 3.96 8.40
C ALA A 266 -21.90 3.58 9.31
N ALA A 267 -22.03 2.48 10.06
CA ALA A 267 -20.96 1.95 10.91
C ALA A 267 -19.72 1.55 10.07
N ARG A 268 -19.92 0.91 8.91
CA ARG A 268 -18.83 0.57 7.99
C ARG A 268 -18.11 1.81 7.48
N SER A 269 -18.86 2.84 7.06
CA SER A 269 -18.29 4.12 6.60
C SER A 269 -17.45 4.78 7.70
N SER A 270 -18.00 4.85 8.93
CA SER A 270 -17.30 5.44 10.07
C SER A 270 -16.00 4.73 10.41
N VAL A 271 -15.98 3.39 10.41
CA VAL A 271 -14.73 2.62 10.66
C VAL A 271 -13.71 2.89 9.56
N GLN A 272 -14.14 2.92 8.30
CA GLN A 272 -13.27 3.18 7.16
C GLN A 272 -12.68 4.60 7.24
N GLU A 273 -13.49 5.61 7.47
CA GLU A 273 -13.06 7.01 7.60
C GLU A 273 -12.06 7.20 8.75
N ARG A 274 -12.38 6.67 9.93
CA ARG A 274 -11.50 6.73 11.09
C ARG A 274 -10.15 6.04 10.84
N PHE A 275 -10.15 4.90 10.12
CA PHE A 275 -8.91 4.21 9.78
C PHE A 275 -8.10 5.00 8.76
N ILE A 276 -8.74 5.57 7.74
CA ILE A 276 -8.11 6.39 6.71
C ILE A 276 -7.47 7.66 7.33
N ASN A 277 -8.16 8.28 8.29
CA ASN A 277 -7.74 9.52 8.95
C ASN A 277 -6.73 9.32 10.10
N ASP A 278 -6.19 8.11 10.29
CA ASP A 278 -5.27 7.75 11.39
C ASP A 278 -5.91 7.82 12.80
N ASP A 279 -7.23 7.94 12.94
CA ASP A 279 -7.96 7.91 14.21
C ASP A 279 -8.09 6.51 14.77
N LEU A 280 -7.82 5.51 13.95
CA LEU A 280 -7.88 4.12 14.29
C LEU A 280 -6.55 3.44 13.91
N GLN A 281 -5.94 2.77 14.87
CA GLN A 281 -4.66 2.07 14.63
C GLN A 281 -4.86 0.76 13.90
N VAL A 282 -5.86 -0.02 14.31
CA VAL A 282 -6.06 -1.41 13.85
C VAL A 282 -7.48 -1.64 13.38
N VAL A 283 -7.64 -2.28 12.22
CA VAL A 283 -8.91 -2.84 11.80
C VAL A 283 -8.83 -4.36 11.77
N CYS A 284 -9.69 -5.02 12.58
CA CYS A 284 -9.95 -6.45 12.49
C CYS A 284 -11.03 -6.67 11.44
N ALA A 285 -10.73 -7.35 10.35
CA ALA A 285 -11.63 -7.36 9.20
C ALA A 285 -11.83 -8.75 8.58
N THR A 286 -13.00 -8.96 7.98
CA THR A 286 -13.16 -9.99 6.95
C THR A 286 -12.72 -9.43 5.58
N ILE A 287 -12.76 -10.26 4.54
CA ILE A 287 -12.49 -9.83 3.15
C ILE A 287 -13.37 -8.65 2.69
N ALA A 288 -14.46 -8.33 3.41
CA ALA A 288 -15.29 -7.17 3.12
C ALA A 288 -14.55 -5.83 3.32
N PHE A 289 -13.51 -5.78 4.15
CA PHE A 289 -12.57 -4.66 4.28
C PHE A 289 -11.46 -4.84 3.24
N GLY A 290 -11.86 -4.73 1.99
CA GLY A 290 -11.00 -5.10 0.89
C GLY A 290 -10.86 -4.00 -0.15
N MET A 291 -11.49 -4.18 -1.30
CA MET A 291 -11.47 -3.19 -2.36
C MET A 291 -11.96 -1.84 -1.86
N GLY A 292 -11.32 -0.75 -2.29
CA GLY A 292 -11.71 0.61 -1.91
C GLY A 292 -10.93 1.23 -0.76
N ILE A 293 -9.97 0.54 -0.14
CA ILE A 293 -9.11 1.15 0.88
C ILE A 293 -7.80 1.56 0.22
N ASP A 294 -7.62 2.85 0.05
CA ASP A 294 -6.41 3.45 -0.53
C ASP A 294 -5.55 4.20 0.49
N LYS A 295 -5.43 3.65 1.71
CA LYS A 295 -4.53 4.15 2.73
C LYS A 295 -3.09 3.74 2.41
N SER A 296 -2.22 4.70 2.14
CA SER A 296 -0.84 4.45 1.71
C SER A 296 0.10 3.97 2.82
N ASN A 297 -0.19 4.36 4.06
CA ASN A 297 0.68 4.18 5.23
C ASN A 297 0.30 2.99 6.14
N VAL A 298 -0.33 1.96 5.61
CA VAL A 298 -0.50 0.69 6.34
C VAL A 298 0.86 0.02 6.47
N ARG A 299 1.34 -0.16 7.69
CA ARG A 299 2.69 -0.70 7.96
C ARG A 299 2.75 -2.21 8.12
N TRP A 300 1.61 -2.84 8.41
CA TRP A 300 1.57 -4.29 8.54
C TRP A 300 0.18 -4.85 8.23
N VAL A 301 0.19 -6.09 7.72
CA VAL A 301 -1.03 -6.89 7.47
C VAL A 301 -0.83 -8.27 8.11
N ILE A 302 -1.78 -8.66 8.95
CA ILE A 302 -1.79 -9.97 9.60
C ILE A 302 -2.99 -10.77 9.10
N HIS A 303 -2.75 -11.96 8.60
CA HIS A 303 -3.79 -12.95 8.35
C HIS A 303 -3.95 -13.84 9.57
N TYR A 304 -5.04 -13.66 10.31
CA TYR A 304 -5.36 -14.49 11.46
C TYR A 304 -5.67 -15.93 11.07
N ASN A 305 -6.20 -16.14 9.86
CA ASN A 305 -6.53 -17.41 9.25
C ASN A 305 -5.96 -17.50 7.83
N LEU A 306 -5.89 -18.73 7.28
CA LEU A 306 -5.48 -18.96 5.89
C LEU A 306 -6.46 -18.28 4.92
N PRO A 307 -6.00 -17.49 3.93
CA PRO A 307 -6.83 -16.97 2.84
C PRO A 307 -7.31 -18.08 1.90
N LYS A 308 -8.35 -17.80 1.11
CA LYS A 308 -8.95 -18.77 0.17
C LYS A 308 -8.04 -19.14 -1.00
N ASN A 309 -7.25 -18.18 -1.48
CA ASN A 309 -6.37 -18.32 -2.63
C ASN A 309 -5.20 -17.32 -2.58
N ILE A 310 -4.22 -17.51 -3.45
CA ILE A 310 -3.01 -16.67 -3.53
C ILE A 310 -3.33 -15.27 -4.05
N GLU A 311 -4.27 -15.12 -4.98
CA GLU A 311 -4.65 -13.82 -5.56
C GLU A 311 -5.22 -12.89 -4.49
N GLY A 312 -6.19 -13.38 -3.70
CA GLY A 312 -6.76 -12.66 -2.57
C GLY A 312 -5.70 -12.33 -1.52
N TYR A 313 -4.88 -13.31 -1.15
CA TYR A 313 -3.76 -13.08 -0.24
C TYR A 313 -2.81 -11.98 -0.74
N TYR A 314 -2.40 -12.03 -2.02
CA TYR A 314 -1.52 -11.04 -2.62
C TYR A 314 -2.15 -9.65 -2.63
N GLN A 315 -3.44 -9.54 -2.93
CA GLN A 315 -4.17 -8.29 -2.89
C GLN A 315 -4.27 -7.72 -1.47
N GLU A 316 -4.53 -8.58 -0.48
CA GLU A 316 -4.66 -8.20 0.93
C GLU A 316 -3.33 -7.73 1.52
N ILE A 317 -2.22 -8.47 1.30
CA ILE A 317 -0.89 -8.02 1.73
C ILE A 317 -0.43 -6.78 0.97
N GLY A 318 -0.88 -6.61 -0.29
CA GLY A 318 -0.59 -5.47 -1.13
C GLY A 318 -1.11 -4.14 -0.59
N ARG A 319 -1.97 -4.15 0.44
CA ARG A 319 -2.41 -2.94 1.15
C ARG A 319 -1.33 -2.34 2.01
N ALA A 320 -0.37 -3.15 2.49
CA ALA A 320 0.76 -2.66 3.24
C ALA A 320 1.77 -1.97 2.34
N GLY A 321 2.36 -0.88 2.83
CA GLY A 321 3.48 -0.20 2.20
C GLY A 321 3.24 0.27 0.77
N ARG A 322 2.07 0.82 0.44
CA ARG A 322 1.78 1.38 -0.89
C ARG A 322 2.68 2.56 -1.25
N ASP A 323 3.16 3.26 -0.25
CA ASP A 323 4.14 4.34 -0.33
C ASP A 323 5.59 3.87 -0.56
N GLY A 324 5.84 2.56 -0.61
CA GLY A 324 7.16 1.97 -0.82
C GLY A 324 7.98 1.77 0.46
N LEU A 325 7.53 2.27 1.61
CA LEU A 325 8.24 2.08 2.87
C LEU A 325 8.17 0.63 3.36
N PRO A 326 9.17 0.16 4.15
CA PRO A 326 9.21 -1.19 4.70
C PRO A 326 7.93 -1.52 5.47
N SER A 327 7.35 -2.67 5.19
CA SER A 327 6.10 -3.13 5.80
C SER A 327 6.12 -4.64 6.03
N GLU A 328 5.37 -5.09 7.02
CA GLU A 328 5.42 -6.48 7.50
C GLU A 328 4.12 -7.22 7.17
N THR A 329 4.25 -8.46 6.72
CA THR A 329 3.08 -9.33 6.52
C THR A 329 3.28 -10.64 7.26
N ILE A 330 2.26 -11.05 8.04
CA ILE A 330 2.29 -12.29 8.82
C ILE A 330 1.06 -13.11 8.48
N LEU A 331 1.26 -14.35 8.09
CA LEU A 331 0.21 -15.32 7.86
C LEU A 331 0.25 -16.39 8.95
N TYR A 332 -0.82 -16.53 9.70
CA TYR A 332 -1.02 -17.66 10.61
C TYR A 332 -1.75 -18.78 9.87
N TYR A 333 -1.14 -19.94 9.81
CA TYR A 333 -1.70 -21.14 9.19
C TYR A 333 -1.98 -22.21 10.23
N ASN A 334 -3.22 -22.74 10.20
CA ASN A 334 -3.64 -23.89 11.01
C ASN A 334 -4.46 -24.85 10.14
N TYR A 335 -4.28 -26.15 10.33
CA TYR A 335 -5.02 -27.17 9.58
C TYR A 335 -6.55 -27.10 9.78
N ALA A 336 -7.01 -26.65 10.94
CA ALA A 336 -8.44 -26.45 11.18
C ALA A 336 -9.08 -25.40 10.25
N ASP A 337 -8.32 -24.37 9.88
CA ASP A 337 -8.79 -23.34 8.92
C ASP A 337 -9.01 -23.97 7.53
N LEU A 338 -8.11 -24.88 7.14
CA LEU A 338 -8.17 -25.58 5.86
C LEU A 338 -9.43 -26.46 5.75
N GLN A 339 -9.80 -27.18 6.82
CA GLN A 339 -11.02 -27.99 6.83
C GLN A 339 -12.28 -27.15 6.57
N LEU A 340 -12.35 -25.97 7.20
CA LEU A 340 -13.49 -25.05 7.02
C LEU A 340 -13.50 -24.45 5.59
N LEU A 341 -12.33 -24.08 5.08
CA LEU A 341 -12.19 -23.53 3.73
C LEU A 341 -12.51 -24.55 2.64
N ASN A 342 -12.14 -25.82 2.81
CA ASN A 342 -12.49 -26.90 1.88
C ASN A 342 -14.01 -27.04 1.74
N LYS A 343 -14.77 -26.92 2.86
CA LYS A 343 -16.22 -26.96 2.81
C LYS A 343 -16.78 -25.83 1.95
N PHE A 344 -16.31 -24.58 2.15
CA PHE A 344 -16.75 -23.44 1.35
C PHE A 344 -16.30 -23.50 -0.11
N ALA A 345 -15.09 -23.98 -0.37
CA ALA A 345 -14.56 -24.08 -1.73
C ALA A 345 -15.27 -25.17 -2.55
N GLY A 346 -15.80 -26.21 -1.90
CA GLY A 346 -16.54 -27.29 -2.55
C GLY A 346 -17.98 -26.95 -2.95
N GLU A 347 -18.43 -25.71 -2.72
CA GLU A 347 -19.77 -25.24 -3.06
C GLU A 347 -19.76 -24.39 -4.35
N GLY A 348 -20.76 -24.58 -5.23
CA GLY A 348 -20.97 -23.77 -6.44
C GLY A 348 -20.32 -24.31 -7.71
N ASN A 349 -20.56 -23.60 -8.84
CA ASN A 349 -20.19 -24.02 -10.19
C ASN A 349 -18.67 -24.07 -10.47
N MET A 350 -17.85 -23.49 -9.60
CA MET A 350 -16.39 -23.44 -9.71
C MET A 350 -15.67 -24.21 -8.58
N ALA A 351 -16.37 -25.17 -7.97
CA ALA A 351 -15.88 -25.89 -6.79
C ALA A 351 -14.47 -26.52 -7.01
N GLU A 352 -14.25 -27.22 -8.11
CA GLU A 352 -12.98 -27.87 -8.40
C GLU A 352 -11.82 -26.87 -8.51
N VAL A 353 -12.06 -25.75 -9.19
CA VAL A 353 -11.07 -24.68 -9.36
C VAL A 353 -10.77 -24.00 -8.02
N ASN A 354 -11.80 -23.72 -7.22
CA ASN A 354 -11.64 -23.13 -5.89
C ASN A 354 -10.87 -24.04 -4.92
N LEU A 355 -11.12 -25.36 -4.97
CA LEU A 355 -10.40 -26.35 -4.18
C LEU A 355 -8.92 -26.41 -4.58
N GLU A 356 -8.60 -26.36 -5.88
CA GLU A 356 -7.22 -26.37 -6.33
C GLU A 356 -6.49 -25.04 -6.02
N LYS A 357 -7.16 -23.89 -6.14
CA LYS A 357 -6.62 -22.61 -5.68
C LYS A 357 -6.36 -22.60 -4.16
N LEU A 358 -7.27 -23.17 -3.36
CA LEU A 358 -7.06 -23.32 -1.92
C LEU A 358 -5.86 -24.24 -1.61
N LYS A 359 -5.71 -25.33 -2.33
CA LYS A 359 -4.58 -26.23 -2.21
C LYS A 359 -3.26 -25.52 -2.56
N ARG A 360 -3.23 -24.66 -3.59
CA ARG A 360 -2.06 -23.82 -3.89
C ARG A 360 -1.75 -22.84 -2.75
N MET A 361 -2.76 -22.26 -2.10
CA MET A 361 -2.56 -21.41 -0.93
C MET A 361 -2.02 -22.19 0.29
N GLN A 362 -2.51 -23.41 0.53
CA GLN A 362 -1.95 -24.31 1.53
C GLN A 362 -0.46 -24.59 1.25
N GLN A 363 -0.14 -24.92 0.02
CA GLN A 363 1.24 -25.21 -0.42
C GLN A 363 2.17 -24.02 -0.22
N TYR A 364 1.68 -22.82 -0.50
CA TYR A 364 2.41 -21.58 -0.18
C TYR A 364 2.71 -21.48 1.32
N ALA A 365 1.70 -21.76 2.17
CA ALA A 365 1.86 -21.69 3.62
C ALA A 365 2.85 -22.74 4.16
N GLU A 366 2.84 -23.95 3.59
CA GLU A 366 3.69 -25.08 4.01
C GLU A 366 5.06 -25.13 3.32
N ALA A 367 5.31 -24.25 2.35
CA ALA A 367 6.51 -24.31 1.54
C ALA A 367 7.80 -24.03 2.32
N ASP A 368 8.86 -24.74 1.93
CA ASP A 368 10.23 -24.55 2.42
C ASP A 368 11.11 -23.74 1.43
N SER A 369 10.49 -23.12 0.43
CA SER A 369 11.12 -22.26 -0.57
C SER A 369 10.82 -20.79 -0.32
N CYS A 370 11.62 -19.89 -0.90
CA CYS A 370 11.43 -18.45 -0.76
C CYS A 370 9.99 -18.03 -1.07
N ARG A 371 9.28 -17.46 -0.07
CA ARG A 371 7.87 -17.05 -0.18
C ARG A 371 7.61 -16.14 -1.38
N ARG A 372 8.51 -15.19 -1.61
CA ARG A 372 8.40 -14.26 -2.71
C ARG A 372 8.53 -14.91 -4.08
N LYS A 373 9.46 -15.85 -4.23
CA LYS A 373 9.56 -16.66 -5.46
C LYS A 373 8.26 -17.37 -5.78
N ILE A 374 7.62 -17.95 -4.78
CA ILE A 374 6.34 -18.66 -4.96
C ILE A 374 5.25 -17.70 -5.45
N LEU A 375 5.11 -16.52 -4.81
CA LEU A 375 4.13 -15.52 -5.23
C LEU A 375 4.39 -15.03 -6.66
N LEU A 376 5.64 -14.72 -7.00
CA LEU A 376 6.01 -14.21 -8.32
C LEU A 376 5.79 -15.29 -9.41
N ASN A 377 6.19 -16.52 -9.14
CA ASN A 377 5.96 -17.66 -10.06
C ASN A 377 4.47 -17.92 -10.30
N TYR A 378 3.62 -17.73 -9.30
CA TYR A 378 2.17 -17.84 -9.46
C TYR A 378 1.64 -16.85 -10.51
N PHE A 379 2.22 -15.66 -10.59
CA PHE A 379 1.88 -14.64 -11.59
C PHE A 379 2.71 -14.73 -12.87
N SER A 380 3.42 -15.85 -13.09
CA SER A 380 4.27 -16.12 -14.26
C SER A 380 5.53 -15.24 -14.34
N GLU A 381 6.03 -14.75 -13.20
CA GLU A 381 7.30 -14.06 -13.07
C GLU A 381 8.32 -14.96 -12.35
N SER A 382 9.48 -15.21 -12.97
CA SER A 382 10.49 -16.14 -12.46
C SER A 382 11.75 -15.41 -12.00
N PRO A 383 11.85 -15.01 -10.72
CA PRO A 383 13.04 -14.36 -10.20
C PRO A 383 14.19 -15.37 -10.01
N ASP A 384 15.39 -14.99 -10.39
CA ASP A 384 16.58 -15.84 -10.27
C ASP A 384 17.03 -16.01 -8.82
N GLN A 385 16.94 -14.96 -8.00
CA GLN A 385 17.47 -14.94 -6.64
C GLN A 385 16.38 -15.04 -5.57
N ASN A 386 16.75 -15.53 -4.39
CA ASN A 386 15.91 -15.48 -3.19
C ASN A 386 15.78 -14.06 -2.67
N CYS A 387 14.65 -13.73 -2.04
CA CYS A 387 14.34 -12.34 -1.69
C CYS A 387 15.12 -11.79 -0.47
N GLY A 388 15.73 -12.62 0.35
CA GLY A 388 16.41 -12.23 1.60
C GLY A 388 15.49 -11.68 2.70
N ASN A 389 14.19 -11.46 2.40
CA ASN A 389 13.24 -10.75 3.27
C ASN A 389 11.97 -11.56 3.60
N CYS A 390 12.05 -12.89 3.59
CA CYS A 390 10.98 -13.76 4.11
C CYS A 390 11.49 -14.68 5.22
N ASP A 391 10.57 -15.34 5.92
CA ASP A 391 10.89 -16.29 6.99
C ASP A 391 11.86 -17.38 6.52
N VAL A 392 11.58 -17.99 5.35
CA VAL A 392 12.42 -19.05 4.77
C VAL A 392 13.83 -18.55 4.39
N CYS A 393 13.97 -17.33 3.88
CA CYS A 393 15.27 -16.75 3.56
C CYS A 393 16.09 -16.38 4.79
N ARG A 394 15.42 -16.04 5.90
CA ARG A 394 16.07 -15.71 7.19
C ARG A 394 16.50 -16.96 7.96
N ASP A 395 15.79 -18.09 7.76
CA ASP A 395 16.13 -19.40 8.33
C ASP A 395 16.10 -20.47 7.20
N PRO A 396 17.15 -20.51 6.34
CA PRO A 396 17.15 -21.34 5.14
C PRO A 396 17.20 -22.82 5.48
N ARG A 397 16.37 -23.61 4.80
CA ARG A 397 16.36 -25.07 4.89
C ARG A 397 17.55 -25.65 4.16
N GLN A 398 17.90 -26.91 4.50
CA GLN A 398 18.93 -27.64 3.77
C GLN A 398 18.44 -27.97 2.36
N HIS A 399 19.31 -27.81 1.37
CA HIS A 399 19.06 -28.10 -0.03
C HIS A 399 20.00 -29.19 -0.56
N PHE A 400 19.59 -29.85 -1.62
CA PHE A 400 20.40 -30.82 -2.37
C PHE A 400 20.25 -30.59 -3.87
N ASP A 401 21.21 -31.10 -4.68
CA ASP A 401 21.09 -31.07 -6.13
C ASP A 401 19.93 -31.98 -6.57
N GLY A 402 18.78 -31.38 -6.83
CA GLY A 402 17.55 -32.02 -7.25
C GLY A 402 17.42 -32.18 -8.78
N THR A 403 18.46 -31.83 -9.56
CA THR A 403 18.39 -31.74 -11.02
C THR A 403 17.88 -33.03 -11.65
N VAL A 404 18.41 -34.22 -11.25
CA VAL A 404 17.99 -35.50 -11.80
C VAL A 404 16.53 -35.81 -11.41
N THR A 405 16.13 -35.54 -10.18
CA THR A 405 14.75 -35.75 -9.71
C THR A 405 13.77 -34.90 -10.54
N VAL A 406 14.10 -33.63 -10.76
CA VAL A 406 13.30 -32.71 -11.59
C VAL A 406 13.26 -33.20 -13.04
N GLN A 407 14.38 -33.62 -13.62
CA GLN A 407 14.42 -34.13 -14.99
C GLN A 407 13.56 -35.40 -15.19
N LYS A 408 13.51 -36.31 -14.21
CA LYS A 408 12.61 -37.49 -14.25
C LYS A 408 11.15 -37.03 -14.33
N ALA A 409 10.73 -36.07 -13.51
CA ALA A 409 9.36 -35.54 -13.48
C ALA A 409 9.01 -34.78 -14.77
N LEU A 410 9.89 -33.90 -15.24
CA LEU A 410 9.70 -33.16 -16.49
C LEU A 410 9.64 -34.07 -17.71
N SER A 411 10.49 -35.12 -17.73
CA SER A 411 10.45 -36.13 -18.80
C SER A 411 9.14 -36.91 -18.80
N ALA A 412 8.56 -37.19 -17.63
CA ALA A 412 7.24 -37.84 -17.54
C ALA A 412 6.15 -36.89 -18.07
N ALA A 413 6.14 -35.63 -17.65
CA ALA A 413 5.20 -34.64 -18.16
C ALA A 413 5.31 -34.45 -19.68
N ALA A 414 6.51 -34.32 -20.23
CA ALA A 414 6.71 -34.18 -21.67
C ALA A 414 6.21 -35.40 -22.46
N ARG A 415 6.44 -36.61 -21.95
CA ARG A 415 6.04 -37.85 -22.61
C ARG A 415 4.55 -38.15 -22.52
N THR A 416 3.83 -37.59 -21.60
CA THR A 416 2.36 -37.58 -21.52
C THR A 416 1.72 -36.45 -22.33
N GLY A 417 2.54 -35.67 -23.07
CA GLY A 417 2.07 -34.55 -23.87
C GLY A 417 1.60 -33.37 -23.03
N GLU A 418 2.08 -33.27 -21.78
CA GLU A 418 1.69 -32.19 -20.81
C GLU A 418 0.16 -32.16 -20.59
N LYS A 419 -0.51 -33.31 -20.57
CA LYS A 419 -1.96 -33.45 -20.41
C LYS A 419 -2.37 -33.95 -19.03
N GLU A 420 -1.42 -34.40 -18.23
CA GLU A 420 -1.69 -35.10 -16.98
C GLU A 420 -1.46 -34.23 -15.76
N GLY A 421 -2.31 -34.44 -14.75
CA GLY A 421 -2.20 -33.75 -13.47
C GLY A 421 -1.19 -34.41 -12.52
N LEU A 422 -1.01 -33.82 -11.35
CA LEU A 422 -0.01 -34.19 -10.35
C LEU A 422 -0.08 -35.69 -9.96
N SER A 423 -1.27 -36.21 -9.64
CA SER A 423 -1.46 -37.59 -9.15
C SER A 423 -1.08 -38.61 -10.22
N MET A 424 -1.47 -38.38 -11.48
CA MET A 424 -1.13 -39.28 -12.59
C MET A 424 0.38 -39.30 -12.85
N LEU A 425 1.05 -38.16 -12.80
CA LEU A 425 2.52 -38.10 -12.96
C LEU A 425 3.24 -38.83 -11.83
N VAL A 426 2.76 -38.75 -10.58
CA VAL A 426 3.32 -39.54 -9.46
C VAL A 426 3.15 -41.03 -9.71
N ASP A 427 1.97 -41.49 -10.14
CA ASP A 427 1.70 -42.87 -10.42
C ASP A 427 2.59 -43.43 -11.56
N ILE A 428 2.78 -42.66 -12.64
CA ILE A 428 3.68 -42.99 -13.75
C ILE A 428 5.11 -43.10 -13.25
N LEU A 429 5.63 -42.14 -12.53
CA LEU A 429 7.00 -42.11 -12.01
C LEU A 429 7.27 -43.29 -11.08
N ARG A 430 6.27 -43.73 -10.34
CA ARG A 430 6.38 -44.90 -9.45
C ARG A 430 6.16 -46.24 -10.12
N GLY A 431 5.75 -46.24 -11.40
CA GLY A 431 5.49 -47.50 -12.12
C GLY A 431 4.20 -48.18 -11.69
N SER A 432 3.15 -47.39 -11.37
CA SER A 432 1.84 -47.93 -10.99
C SER A 432 1.19 -48.69 -12.14
N LYS A 433 0.51 -49.81 -11.79
CA LYS A 433 -0.24 -50.65 -12.73
C LYS A 433 -1.73 -50.38 -12.76
N ARG A 434 -2.14 -49.19 -12.40
CA ARG A 434 -3.55 -48.79 -12.45
C ARG A 434 -4.10 -48.84 -13.87
N GLN A 435 -5.38 -49.19 -14.01
CA GLN A 435 -6.04 -49.39 -15.29
C GLN A 435 -5.97 -48.13 -16.18
N GLU A 436 -6.07 -46.91 -15.57
CA GLU A 436 -5.98 -45.64 -16.29
C GLU A 436 -4.62 -45.45 -16.99
N ILE A 437 -3.52 -45.86 -16.34
CA ILE A 437 -2.15 -45.80 -16.90
C ILE A 437 -2.00 -46.74 -18.09
N ILE A 438 -2.49 -47.96 -17.93
CA ILE A 438 -2.43 -48.97 -18.98
C ILE A 438 -3.29 -48.57 -20.18
N SER A 439 -4.50 -48.10 -19.93
CA SER A 439 -5.44 -47.67 -20.98
C SER A 439 -4.90 -46.46 -21.78
N ALA A 440 -4.18 -45.55 -21.12
CA ALA A 440 -3.53 -44.41 -21.76
C ALA A 440 -2.18 -44.77 -22.42
N GLY A 441 -1.70 -46.01 -22.28
CA GLY A 441 -0.42 -46.47 -22.82
C GLY A 441 0.82 -45.89 -22.10
N TYR A 442 0.65 -45.33 -20.90
CA TYR A 442 1.74 -44.73 -20.14
C TYR A 442 2.64 -45.79 -19.45
N ASP A 443 2.20 -47.01 -19.34
CA ASP A 443 3.01 -48.14 -18.90
C ASP A 443 4.20 -48.43 -19.85
N LYS A 444 4.13 -47.98 -21.11
CA LYS A 444 5.15 -48.21 -22.16
C LYS A 444 6.14 -47.06 -22.31
N ILE A 445 5.94 -45.92 -21.65
CA ILE A 445 6.87 -44.81 -21.76
C ILE A 445 8.12 -45.02 -20.89
N LYS A 446 9.28 -44.49 -21.34
CA LYS A 446 10.57 -44.70 -20.64
C LYS A 446 10.63 -44.17 -19.22
N THR A 447 9.69 -43.29 -18.84
CA THR A 447 9.60 -42.70 -17.51
C THR A 447 8.69 -43.46 -16.56
N HIS A 448 7.98 -44.48 -17.02
CA HIS A 448 7.20 -45.35 -16.15
C HIS A 448 8.12 -46.13 -15.21
N GLY A 449 7.97 -45.92 -13.90
CA GLY A 449 8.82 -46.48 -12.87
C GLY A 449 10.21 -45.83 -12.71
N ALA A 450 10.54 -44.79 -13.46
CA ALA A 450 11.85 -44.14 -13.41
C ALA A 450 12.17 -43.47 -12.05
N GLY A 451 11.20 -43.32 -11.17
CA GLY A 451 11.31 -42.75 -9.83
C GLY A 451 10.69 -43.67 -8.77
N ALA A 452 10.66 -44.98 -8.99
CA ALA A 452 10.06 -45.96 -8.07
C ALA A 452 10.71 -45.97 -6.67
N GLU A 453 11.97 -45.52 -6.56
CA GLU A 453 12.73 -45.41 -5.33
C GLU A 453 12.22 -44.31 -4.39
N ILE A 454 11.52 -43.29 -4.92
CA ILE A 454 10.98 -42.16 -4.12
C ILE A 454 9.53 -42.51 -3.74
N PRO A 455 9.15 -42.37 -2.45
CA PRO A 455 7.77 -42.58 -1.99
C PRO A 455 6.78 -41.67 -2.71
N ALA A 456 5.52 -42.10 -2.87
CA ALA A 456 4.48 -41.27 -3.54
C ALA A 456 4.28 -39.90 -2.86
N PHE A 457 4.31 -39.90 -1.54
CA PHE A 457 4.17 -38.67 -0.75
C PHE A 457 5.34 -37.70 -1.02
N ASP A 458 6.56 -38.19 -1.14
CA ASP A 458 7.72 -37.35 -1.43
C ASP A 458 7.72 -36.84 -2.87
N TRP A 459 7.27 -37.68 -3.84
CA TRP A 459 7.04 -37.23 -5.22
C TRP A 459 6.02 -36.08 -5.29
N GLN A 460 4.92 -36.19 -4.55
CA GLN A 460 3.95 -35.08 -4.46
C GLN A 460 4.62 -33.81 -3.98
N ARG A 461 5.42 -33.85 -2.93
CA ARG A 461 6.15 -32.70 -2.37
C ARG A 461 7.17 -32.13 -3.36
N TYR A 462 7.91 -32.97 -4.10
CA TYR A 462 8.84 -32.50 -5.13
C TYR A 462 8.13 -31.85 -6.31
N LEU A 463 7.04 -32.43 -6.82
CA LEU A 463 6.24 -31.78 -7.86
C LEU A 463 5.67 -30.44 -7.40
N MET A 464 5.31 -30.35 -6.12
CA MET A 464 4.88 -29.08 -5.51
C MET A 464 6.02 -28.06 -5.43
N GLN A 465 7.23 -28.48 -5.06
CA GLN A 465 8.40 -27.60 -5.12
C GLN A 465 8.66 -27.12 -6.55
N MET A 466 8.49 -27.98 -7.55
CA MET A 466 8.65 -27.60 -8.97
C MET A 466 7.62 -26.57 -9.41
N LEU A 467 6.36 -26.68 -8.98
CA LEU A 467 5.33 -25.65 -9.19
C LEU A 467 5.69 -24.33 -8.47
N ASN A 468 6.13 -24.41 -7.22
CA ASN A 468 6.52 -23.24 -6.42
C ASN A 468 7.77 -22.54 -6.97
N LEU A 469 8.68 -23.27 -7.58
CA LEU A 469 9.89 -22.76 -8.23
C LEU A 469 9.65 -22.29 -9.68
N GLY A 470 8.42 -22.39 -10.19
CA GLY A 470 8.07 -21.98 -11.55
C GLY A 470 8.68 -22.90 -12.64
N ILE A 471 9.02 -24.13 -12.29
CA ILE A 471 9.52 -25.16 -13.23
C ILE A 471 8.36 -25.80 -14.00
N LEU A 472 7.24 -25.96 -13.30
CA LEU A 472 5.94 -26.37 -13.83
C LEU A 472 4.91 -25.28 -13.60
N GLU A 473 3.89 -25.22 -14.45
CA GLU A 473 2.67 -24.44 -14.26
C GLU A 473 1.44 -25.36 -14.32
N MET A 474 0.36 -25.00 -13.63
CA MET A 474 -0.88 -25.78 -13.64
C MET A 474 -1.92 -25.11 -14.56
N ALA A 475 -2.42 -25.85 -15.54
CA ALA A 475 -3.48 -25.41 -16.43
C ALA A 475 -4.85 -25.79 -15.86
N TYR A 476 -5.54 -24.82 -15.21
CA TYR A 476 -6.84 -25.03 -14.56
C TYR A 476 -7.97 -25.35 -15.54
N ASP A 477 -7.86 -24.87 -16.78
CA ASP A 477 -8.81 -25.09 -17.88
C ASP A 477 -8.55 -26.41 -18.66
N GLU A 478 -7.43 -27.09 -18.38
CA GLU A 478 -7.04 -28.34 -19.02
C GLU A 478 -6.95 -29.49 -17.98
N ASN A 479 -7.97 -29.68 -17.17
CA ASN A 479 -8.05 -30.74 -16.15
C ASN A 479 -6.85 -30.74 -15.19
N PHE A 480 -6.40 -29.56 -14.76
CA PHE A 480 -5.26 -29.36 -13.86
C PHE A 480 -3.94 -29.97 -14.36
N ALA A 481 -3.77 -30.05 -15.68
CA ALA A 481 -2.58 -30.58 -16.30
C ALA A 481 -1.33 -29.77 -15.93
N LEU A 482 -0.21 -30.47 -15.73
CA LEU A 482 1.07 -29.82 -15.44
C LEU A 482 1.84 -29.53 -16.74
N LYS A 483 2.06 -28.24 -17.02
CA LYS A 483 2.78 -27.73 -18.19
C LYS A 483 4.22 -27.39 -17.83
N ILE A 484 5.14 -27.64 -18.75
CA ILE A 484 6.56 -27.34 -18.57
C ILE A 484 6.82 -25.88 -18.96
N THR A 485 7.32 -25.09 -18.03
CA THR A 485 7.69 -23.70 -18.27
C THR A 485 8.99 -23.58 -19.09
N PRO A 486 9.32 -22.38 -19.62
CA PRO A 486 10.63 -22.15 -20.24
C PRO A 486 11.81 -22.51 -19.31
N SER A 487 11.74 -22.15 -18.02
CA SER A 487 12.73 -22.53 -17.01
C SER A 487 12.80 -24.05 -16.81
N GLY A 488 11.65 -24.71 -16.83
CA GLY A 488 11.59 -26.18 -16.79
C GLY A 488 12.27 -26.85 -18.00
N LYS A 489 12.09 -26.29 -19.21
CA LYS A 489 12.76 -26.77 -20.41
C LYS A 489 14.29 -26.67 -20.31
N ASP A 490 14.80 -25.56 -19.76
CA ASP A 490 16.25 -25.40 -19.58
C ASP A 490 16.84 -26.45 -18.61
N ILE A 491 16.10 -26.83 -17.56
CA ILE A 491 16.51 -27.89 -16.64
C ILE A 491 16.40 -29.28 -17.31
N LEU A 492 15.31 -29.53 -18.03
CA LEU A 492 15.08 -30.79 -18.73
C LEU A 492 16.20 -31.09 -19.70
N PHE A 493 16.70 -30.09 -20.44
CA PHE A 493 17.78 -30.21 -21.40
C PHE A 493 19.19 -29.99 -20.82
N GLY A 494 19.32 -29.92 -19.50
CA GLY A 494 20.61 -29.82 -18.81
C GLY A 494 21.32 -28.47 -18.90
N LYS A 495 20.65 -27.43 -19.35
CA LYS A 495 21.22 -26.07 -19.45
C LYS A 495 21.26 -25.36 -18.07
N LYS A 496 20.42 -25.79 -17.14
CA LYS A 496 20.30 -25.21 -15.79
C LYS A 496 20.24 -26.33 -14.74
N LYS A 497 20.98 -26.16 -13.64
CA LYS A 497 20.85 -27.00 -12.45
C LYS A 497 19.81 -26.42 -11.51
N ILE A 498 19.25 -27.24 -10.64
CA ILE A 498 18.25 -26.85 -9.66
C ILE A 498 18.46 -27.54 -8.32
N GLU A 499 18.34 -26.79 -7.26
CA GLU A 499 18.33 -27.29 -5.89
C GLU A 499 16.88 -27.48 -5.42
N LEU A 500 16.64 -28.62 -4.76
CA LEU A 500 15.41 -28.90 -4.03
C LEU A 500 15.67 -28.92 -2.53
N THR A 501 14.66 -28.56 -1.76
CA THR A 501 14.71 -28.62 -0.30
C THR A 501 14.64 -30.06 0.18
N VAL A 502 15.49 -30.43 1.13
CA VAL A 502 15.48 -31.77 1.79
C VAL A 502 14.16 -31.91 2.56
N LEU A 503 13.43 -32.98 2.27
CA LEU A 503 12.15 -33.29 2.90
C LEU A 503 12.35 -33.83 4.33
N ASN A 504 12.49 -32.95 5.32
CA ASN A 504 12.55 -33.32 6.71
C ASN A 504 11.14 -33.60 7.28
N SER A 505 11.05 -34.53 8.22
CA SER A 505 9.87 -34.69 9.07
C SER A 505 9.67 -33.41 9.89
N ILE A 506 8.44 -32.91 9.96
CA ILE A 506 8.08 -31.69 10.69
C ILE A 506 8.46 -31.84 12.17
N LYS A 507 9.56 -31.23 12.60
CA LYS A 507 9.87 -31.07 14.01
C LYS A 507 9.28 -29.76 14.54
N PRO A 508 8.74 -29.72 15.78
CA PRO A 508 8.30 -28.47 16.39
C PRO A 508 9.48 -27.52 16.56
N ILE A 509 9.32 -26.28 16.16
CA ILE A 509 10.37 -25.24 16.23
C ILE A 509 10.56 -24.83 17.71
N GLU A 510 11.76 -25.04 18.24
CA GLU A 510 12.16 -24.46 19.54
C GLU A 510 12.32 -22.93 19.43
N LYS A 511 11.74 -22.22 20.40
CA LYS A 511 11.71 -20.76 20.44
C LYS A 511 13.10 -20.18 20.70
N ALA A 512 13.68 -19.48 19.74
CA ALA A 512 14.84 -18.61 19.97
C ALA A 512 14.39 -17.36 20.74
N GLN A 513 14.91 -17.18 21.96
CA GLN A 513 14.74 -15.97 22.75
C GLN A 513 15.52 -14.80 22.13
N ARG A 514 14.80 -13.78 21.63
CA ARG A 514 15.42 -12.52 21.22
C ARG A 514 15.54 -11.57 22.42
N ASN A 515 16.77 -11.26 22.81
CA ASN A 515 17.08 -10.19 23.76
C ASN A 515 16.66 -8.83 23.18
N ARG A 516 15.89 -8.08 23.96
CA ARG A 516 15.40 -6.74 23.62
C ARG A 516 16.19 -5.68 24.33
N GLN A 517 16.75 -4.73 23.59
CA GLN A 517 17.22 -3.46 24.13
C GLN A 517 16.12 -2.39 23.99
N PRO A 518 15.95 -1.46 24.94
CA PRO A 518 14.97 -0.38 24.85
C PRO A 518 15.37 0.62 23.75
N LYS A 519 14.40 1.01 22.92
CA LYS A 519 14.57 1.96 21.82
C LYS A 519 14.54 3.39 22.36
N ILE A 520 15.62 4.14 22.17
CA ILE A 520 15.66 5.61 22.34
C ILE A 520 14.96 6.21 21.11
N VAL A 521 14.02 7.13 21.33
CA VAL A 521 13.33 7.85 20.24
C VAL A 521 14.37 8.70 19.52
N SER A 522 14.59 8.44 18.23
CA SER A 522 15.55 9.20 17.44
C SER A 522 14.96 10.54 17.00
N ASP A 523 15.83 11.52 16.72
CA ASP A 523 15.47 12.84 16.17
C ASP A 523 14.63 12.73 14.91
N TYR A 524 14.91 11.70 14.12
CA TYR A 524 14.13 11.30 12.96
C TYR A 524 12.65 11.01 13.31
N GLU A 525 12.41 10.16 14.32
CA GLU A 525 11.04 9.82 14.75
C GLU A 525 10.31 11.05 15.32
N ALA A 526 11.02 11.95 15.96
CA ALA A 526 10.44 13.17 16.53
C ALA A 526 9.99 14.14 15.42
N LEU A 527 10.84 14.45 14.43
CA LEU A 527 10.48 15.32 13.30
C LEU A 527 9.35 14.68 12.46
N PHE A 528 9.44 13.40 12.16
CA PHE A 528 8.41 12.69 11.43
C PHE A 528 7.03 12.81 12.10
N ASN A 529 6.98 12.64 13.41
CA ASN A 529 5.73 12.79 14.17
C ASN A 529 5.21 14.24 14.19
N HIS A 530 6.08 15.26 14.13
CA HIS A 530 5.65 16.66 14.01
C HIS A 530 5.03 16.93 12.64
N LEU A 531 5.67 16.49 11.56
CA LEU A 531 5.13 16.62 10.21
C LEU A 531 3.79 15.89 10.05
N ARG A 532 3.64 14.71 10.67
CA ARG A 532 2.34 13.98 10.71
C ARG A 532 1.24 14.79 11.40
N LYS A 533 1.55 15.51 12.48
CA LYS A 533 0.57 16.36 13.17
C LYS A 533 0.11 17.52 12.29
N VAL A 534 1.06 18.21 11.63
CA VAL A 534 0.74 19.29 10.69
C VAL A 534 -0.13 18.78 9.54
N ARG A 535 0.26 17.66 8.94
CA ARG A 535 -0.52 17.01 7.89
C ARG A 535 -1.95 16.69 8.33
N ARG A 536 -2.11 16.22 9.56
CA ARG A 536 -3.41 15.89 10.13
C ARG A 536 -4.32 17.13 10.24
N ILE A 537 -3.78 18.26 10.70
CA ILE A 537 -4.54 19.52 10.80
C ILE A 537 -5.11 19.91 9.43
N PHE A 538 -4.28 19.95 8.39
CA PHE A 538 -4.76 20.27 7.04
C PHE A 538 -5.76 19.24 6.49
N ALA A 539 -5.57 17.97 6.80
CA ALA A 539 -6.49 16.91 6.38
C ALA A 539 -7.87 17.04 7.04
N GLU A 540 -7.92 17.40 8.33
CA GLU A 540 -9.15 17.68 9.07
C GLU A 540 -9.85 18.94 8.55
N ASP A 541 -9.12 20.03 8.30
CA ASP A 541 -9.66 21.30 7.76
C ASP A 541 -10.28 21.12 6.37
N GLU A 542 -9.70 20.25 5.55
CA GLU A 542 -10.17 19.99 4.18
C GLU A 542 -11.13 18.79 4.07
N ASN A 543 -11.35 18.10 5.18
CA ASN A 543 -12.15 16.87 5.23
C ASN A 543 -11.68 15.81 4.21
N VAL A 544 -10.35 15.64 4.10
CA VAL A 544 -9.72 14.65 3.23
C VAL A 544 -8.81 13.72 4.02
N PRO A 545 -8.53 12.50 3.52
CA PRO A 545 -7.56 11.60 4.12
C PRO A 545 -6.15 12.23 4.22
N ALA A 546 -5.45 12.00 5.32
CA ALA A 546 -4.15 12.62 5.59
C ALA A 546 -3.11 12.36 4.48
N TYR A 547 -3.12 11.19 3.84
CA TYR A 547 -2.21 10.85 2.73
C TYR A 547 -2.50 11.64 1.44
N VAL A 548 -3.67 12.26 1.31
CA VAL A 548 -4.01 13.15 0.18
C VAL A 548 -3.19 14.42 0.25
N ILE A 549 -2.95 14.95 1.46
CA ILE A 549 -2.04 16.07 1.69
C ILE A 549 -0.61 15.66 1.29
N PHE A 550 0.00 14.74 2.02
CA PHE A 550 1.30 14.13 1.70
C PHE A 550 1.34 12.67 2.17
N SER A 551 1.97 11.78 1.39
CA SER A 551 2.18 10.40 1.79
C SER A 551 3.21 10.29 2.93
N ASP A 552 3.24 9.16 3.65
CA ASP A 552 4.30 8.92 4.64
C ASP A 552 5.69 8.86 3.97
N ALA A 553 5.79 8.39 2.73
CA ALA A 553 7.04 8.41 1.97
C ALA A 553 7.51 9.84 1.67
N THR A 554 6.59 10.75 1.32
CA THR A 554 6.90 12.17 1.14
C THR A 554 7.39 12.80 2.45
N LEU A 555 6.73 12.51 3.58
CA LEU A 555 7.18 12.98 4.89
C LEU A 555 8.53 12.38 5.30
N ASP A 556 8.77 11.10 5.00
CA ASP A 556 10.04 10.42 5.23
C ASP A 556 11.18 11.08 4.46
N GLU A 557 10.95 11.43 3.19
CA GLU A 557 11.91 12.16 2.37
C GLU A 557 12.13 13.59 2.90
N MET A 558 11.08 14.31 3.33
CA MET A 558 11.22 15.62 3.99
C MET A 558 12.07 15.55 5.28
N VAL A 559 11.94 14.47 6.06
CA VAL A 559 12.75 14.28 7.30
C VAL A 559 14.21 14.00 6.97
N ARG A 560 14.50 13.30 5.87
CA ARG A 560 15.88 12.98 5.45
C ARG A 560 16.56 14.17 4.81
N GLU A 561 15.90 14.82 3.86
CA GLU A 561 16.48 15.90 3.06
C GLU A 561 16.42 17.26 3.78
N LYS A 562 15.48 17.43 4.72
CA LYS A 562 15.25 18.67 5.52
C LYS A 562 15.22 19.94 4.66
N PRO A 563 14.32 20.04 3.66
CA PRO A 563 14.25 21.19 2.78
C PRO A 563 14.08 22.49 3.57
N SER A 564 14.79 23.54 3.17
CA SER A 564 14.79 24.86 3.81
C SER A 564 14.14 25.94 2.95
N THR A 565 13.95 25.69 1.65
CA THR A 565 13.33 26.60 0.69
C THR A 565 12.15 25.93 -0.04
N ALA A 566 11.33 26.74 -0.68
CA ALA A 566 10.21 26.27 -1.49
C ALA A 566 10.71 25.42 -2.69
N GLU A 567 11.84 25.79 -3.30
CA GLU A 567 12.45 25.06 -4.39
C GLU A 567 12.95 23.68 -3.94
N GLU A 568 13.60 23.61 -2.78
CA GLU A 568 14.05 22.34 -2.20
C GLU A 568 12.84 21.46 -1.83
N LEU A 569 11.76 22.04 -1.29
CA LEU A 569 10.54 21.30 -0.98
C LEU A 569 9.84 20.80 -2.25
N LEU A 570 9.87 21.55 -3.36
CA LEU A 570 9.33 21.11 -4.65
C LEU A 570 10.14 19.96 -5.27
N SER A 571 11.41 19.76 -4.86
CA SER A 571 12.21 18.62 -5.29
C SER A 571 11.84 17.30 -4.58
N ILE A 572 11.11 17.36 -3.46
CA ILE A 572 10.66 16.18 -2.71
C ILE A 572 9.58 15.43 -3.51
N SER A 573 9.74 14.12 -3.60
CA SER A 573 8.79 13.25 -4.34
C SER A 573 7.38 13.33 -3.76
N GLY A 574 6.40 13.61 -4.62
CA GLY A 574 5.00 13.76 -4.23
C GLY A 574 4.59 15.18 -3.82
N VAL A 575 5.50 16.16 -3.94
CA VAL A 575 5.22 17.60 -3.79
C VAL A 575 5.06 18.22 -5.16
N GLY A 576 3.81 18.41 -5.61
CA GLY A 576 3.49 19.16 -6.83
C GLY A 576 3.27 20.65 -6.55
N GLU A 577 3.26 21.47 -7.61
CA GLU A 577 3.09 22.95 -7.50
C GLU A 577 1.87 23.34 -6.67
N HIS A 578 0.73 22.69 -6.87
CA HIS A 578 -0.51 22.97 -6.14
C HIS A 578 -0.37 22.70 -4.63
N LYS A 579 0.25 21.59 -4.25
CA LYS A 579 0.48 21.23 -2.83
C LYS A 579 1.54 22.11 -2.19
N LEU A 580 2.59 22.48 -2.93
CA LEU A 580 3.59 23.43 -2.46
C LEU A 580 2.95 24.78 -2.13
N PHE A 581 2.13 25.33 -3.04
CA PHE A 581 1.43 26.59 -2.83
C PHE A 581 0.49 26.55 -1.61
N LYS A 582 -0.19 25.43 -1.42
CA LYS A 582 -1.24 25.30 -0.40
C LYS A 582 -0.71 24.95 0.99
N TYR A 583 0.32 24.14 1.10
CA TYR A 583 0.81 23.57 2.36
C TYR A 583 2.29 23.85 2.64
N GLY A 584 3.06 24.26 1.63
CA GLY A 584 4.53 24.32 1.68
C GLY A 584 5.08 25.10 2.86
N ASP A 585 4.57 26.31 3.09
CA ASP A 585 5.05 27.18 4.17
C ASP A 585 4.91 26.56 5.57
N ALA A 586 3.81 25.85 5.83
CA ALA A 586 3.58 25.23 7.13
C ALA A 586 4.58 24.08 7.40
N PHE A 587 4.88 23.27 6.37
CA PHE A 587 5.84 22.17 6.48
C PHE A 587 7.27 22.67 6.59
N LEU A 588 7.66 23.69 5.80
CA LEU A 588 8.97 24.34 5.88
C LEU A 588 9.21 24.94 7.28
N ASN A 589 8.23 25.64 7.84
CA ASN A 589 8.34 26.23 9.19
C ASN A 589 8.61 25.14 10.26
N VAL A 590 7.98 23.96 10.16
CA VAL A 590 8.21 22.87 11.10
C VAL A 590 9.59 22.28 10.93
N ILE A 591 10.05 22.07 9.70
CA ILE A 591 11.39 21.50 9.41
C ILE A 591 12.48 22.47 9.88
N GLN A 592 12.36 23.74 9.57
CA GLN A 592 13.30 24.79 10.00
C GLN A 592 13.31 24.95 11.54
N GLY A 593 12.11 24.98 12.15
CA GLY A 593 11.96 25.05 13.61
C GLY A 593 12.53 23.84 14.34
N PHE A 594 12.45 22.65 13.75
CA PHE A 594 13.02 21.43 14.31
C PHE A 594 14.55 21.40 14.16
N SER A 595 15.08 21.84 13.05
CA SER A 595 16.53 21.98 12.82
C SER A 595 17.15 22.99 13.80
N SER A 596 16.45 24.08 14.10
CA SER A 596 16.86 25.06 15.11
C SER A 596 16.70 24.58 16.56
N SER A 597 15.80 23.60 16.84
CA SER A 597 15.59 23.09 18.21
C SER A 597 16.63 22.11 18.71
N HIS A 598 17.38 21.47 17.84
CA HIS A 598 18.51 20.60 18.22
C HIS A 598 19.83 21.35 18.43
N ASP A 599 20.01 22.47 17.75
CA ASP A 599 21.07 23.44 18.05
C ASP A 599 20.78 24.23 19.32
N THR A 600 19.50 24.29 19.78
CA THR A 600 19.07 25.20 20.84
C THR A 600 19.65 24.87 22.21
N LYS A 601 19.88 23.61 22.59
CA LYS A 601 20.55 23.31 23.87
C LYS A 601 22.01 23.76 23.85
N SER A 602 22.71 23.61 22.76
CA SER A 602 24.05 24.15 22.53
C SER A 602 24.02 25.66 22.38
N THR A 603 23.09 26.19 21.65
CA THR A 603 22.89 27.62 21.35
C THR A 603 22.55 28.45 22.57
N TYR A 604 21.64 28.00 23.44
CA TYR A 604 21.36 28.72 24.72
C TYR A 604 22.55 28.69 25.65
N GLN A 605 23.27 27.57 25.75
CA GLN A 605 24.47 27.45 26.59
C GLN A 605 25.62 28.35 26.10
N GLU A 606 25.78 28.53 24.80
CA GLU A 606 26.74 29.47 24.21
C GLU A 606 26.36 30.92 24.50
N THR A 607 25.06 31.29 24.34
CA THR A 607 24.58 32.63 24.75
C THR A 607 24.81 32.85 26.22
N LEU A 608 24.49 31.88 27.08
CA LEU A 608 24.71 31.97 28.54
C LEU A 608 26.20 32.14 28.90
N LYS A 609 27.09 31.41 28.22
CA LYS A 609 28.54 31.52 28.42
C LYS A 609 29.04 32.95 28.10
N MET A 610 28.57 33.52 27.00
CA MET A 610 28.94 34.89 26.58
C MET A 610 28.34 35.95 27.50
N LEU A 611 27.10 35.79 27.97
CA LEU A 611 26.47 36.66 28.94
C LEU A 611 27.24 36.64 30.28
N ARG A 612 27.72 35.48 30.74
CA ARG A 612 28.57 35.37 31.94
C ARG A 612 29.95 36.00 31.80
N GLN A 613 30.39 36.22 30.56
CA GLN A 613 31.60 36.94 30.22
C GLN A 613 31.38 38.47 30.07
N ASN A 614 30.15 38.95 30.38
CA ASN A 614 29.72 40.33 30.21
C ASN A 614 29.82 40.91 28.78
N ILE A 615 29.73 40.05 27.77
CA ILE A 615 29.69 40.47 26.37
C ILE A 615 28.31 41.13 26.10
N SER A 616 28.27 42.21 25.37
CA SER A 616 27.02 42.92 25.04
C SER A 616 26.12 42.12 24.08
N ILE A 617 24.82 42.41 24.03
CA ILE A 617 23.87 41.69 23.16
C ILE A 617 24.23 41.91 21.68
N GLU A 618 24.64 43.10 21.32
CA GLU A 618 25.09 43.47 19.96
C GLU A 618 26.31 42.67 19.55
N GLU A 619 27.29 42.55 20.46
CA GLU A 619 28.50 41.73 20.25
C GLU A 619 28.19 40.24 20.18
N ILE A 620 27.31 39.73 21.04
CA ILE A 620 26.85 38.33 20.99
C ILE A 620 26.15 38.06 19.66
N ALA A 621 25.28 38.96 19.20
CA ALA A 621 24.60 38.86 17.92
C ALA A 621 25.59 38.81 16.75
N ALA A 622 26.60 39.71 16.76
CA ALA A 622 27.63 39.77 15.73
C ALA A 622 28.55 38.53 15.73
N ILE A 623 29.04 38.12 16.89
CA ILE A 623 29.95 36.93 17.03
C ILE A 623 29.25 35.65 16.59
N ARG A 624 27.96 35.54 16.89
CA ARG A 624 27.19 34.32 16.60
C ARG A 624 26.40 34.40 15.27
N ASN A 625 26.53 35.48 14.53
CA ASN A 625 25.77 35.73 13.31
C ASN A 625 24.23 35.55 13.49
N LEU A 626 23.69 36.08 14.60
CA LEU A 626 22.29 36.03 14.98
C LEU A 626 21.70 37.45 14.97
N ALA A 627 20.37 37.55 14.77
CA ALA A 627 19.69 38.81 15.01
C ALA A 627 19.64 39.10 16.53
N GLU A 628 19.74 40.36 16.96
CA GLU A 628 19.62 40.77 18.37
C GLU A 628 18.32 40.28 19.01
N THR A 629 17.20 40.28 18.25
CA THR A 629 15.91 39.75 18.67
C THR A 629 15.94 38.27 19.02
N THR A 630 16.84 37.50 18.38
CA THR A 630 17.10 36.09 18.69
C THR A 630 17.86 35.95 19.99
N VAL A 631 18.87 36.79 20.21
CA VAL A 631 19.63 36.80 21.47
C VAL A 631 18.72 37.15 22.65
N TYR A 632 17.85 38.15 22.50
CA TYR A 632 16.82 38.50 23.50
C TYR A 632 15.88 37.30 23.79
N SER A 633 15.49 36.55 22.73
CA SER A 633 14.69 35.34 22.91
C SER A 633 15.40 34.27 23.71
N HIS A 634 16.72 34.09 23.46
CA HIS A 634 17.55 33.14 24.25
C HIS A 634 17.61 33.54 25.72
N ILE A 635 17.78 34.82 26.02
CA ILE A 635 17.85 35.34 27.41
C ILE A 635 16.52 35.11 28.12
N ALA A 636 15.37 35.39 27.47
CA ALA A 636 14.04 35.16 28.03
C ALA A 636 13.85 33.64 28.40
N GLN A 637 14.26 32.71 27.52
CA GLN A 637 14.20 31.27 27.81
C GLN A 637 15.16 30.81 28.91
N LEU A 638 16.38 31.37 28.95
CA LEU A 638 17.33 31.11 30.00
C LEU A 638 16.82 31.58 31.38
N TYR A 639 16.07 32.71 31.41
CA TYR A 639 15.40 33.18 32.60
C TYR A 639 14.28 32.27 33.08
N LEU A 640 13.41 31.82 32.16
CA LEU A 640 12.34 30.87 32.45
C LEU A 640 12.88 29.53 32.96
N SER A 641 14.00 29.08 32.41
CA SER A 641 14.69 27.85 32.85
C SER A 641 15.51 28.02 34.13
N GLY A 642 15.56 29.20 34.76
CA GLY A 642 16.28 29.46 35.99
C GLY A 642 17.78 29.61 35.85
N GLN A 643 18.33 29.76 34.63
CA GLN A 643 19.77 29.87 34.37
C GLN A 643 20.26 31.34 34.32
N VAL A 644 19.32 32.28 34.23
CA VAL A 644 19.51 33.73 34.39
C VAL A 644 18.59 34.19 35.52
N ASP A 645 19.14 34.93 36.48
CA ASP A 645 18.41 35.25 37.71
C ASP A 645 17.49 36.44 37.56
N SER A 646 17.78 37.41 36.68
CA SER A 646 16.99 38.62 36.51
C SER A 646 17.03 39.18 35.08
N LEU A 647 15.90 39.72 34.63
CA LEU A 647 15.77 40.45 33.37
C LEU A 647 15.76 41.99 33.56
N SER A 648 16.00 42.51 34.74
CA SER A 648 15.93 43.93 35.05
C SER A 648 16.86 44.84 34.21
N LYS A 649 17.94 44.26 33.63
CA LYS A 649 18.82 44.96 32.68
C LYS A 649 18.15 45.23 31.31
N TYR A 650 17.11 44.48 30.95
CA TYR A 650 16.54 44.45 29.61
C TYR A 650 15.10 44.95 29.53
N VAL A 651 14.36 44.92 30.66
CA VAL A 651 13.01 45.38 30.79
C VAL A 651 12.78 45.98 32.20
N ASN A 652 12.19 47.17 32.27
CA ASN A 652 11.92 47.82 33.54
C ASN A 652 10.49 47.52 34.07
N GLU A 653 10.21 47.85 35.32
CA GLU A 653 8.92 47.54 35.97
C GLU A 653 7.75 48.28 35.32
N ASP A 654 7.94 49.48 34.76
CA ASP A 654 6.88 50.23 34.07
C ASP A 654 6.49 49.54 32.75
N GLU A 655 7.47 49.03 32.01
CA GLU A 655 7.25 48.23 30.79
C GLU A 655 6.56 46.90 31.12
N ILE A 656 6.94 46.24 32.20
CA ILE A 656 6.29 45.00 32.66
C ILE A 656 4.83 45.26 33.03
N ASN A 657 4.56 46.33 33.76
CA ASN A 657 3.19 46.71 34.14
C ASN A 657 2.33 47.08 32.94
N SER A 658 2.88 47.81 31.97
CA SER A 658 2.19 48.14 30.73
C SER A 658 1.81 46.89 29.93
N VAL A 659 2.74 45.92 29.80
CA VAL A 659 2.46 44.66 29.14
C VAL A 659 1.44 43.83 29.92
N LYS A 660 1.47 43.83 31.27
CA LYS A 660 0.51 43.14 32.13
C LYS A 660 -0.91 43.66 31.94
N GLU A 661 -1.08 44.98 31.85
CA GLU A 661 -2.37 45.59 31.59
C GLU A 661 -2.88 45.28 30.17
N ALA A 662 -1.99 45.33 29.17
CA ALA A 662 -2.32 44.96 27.81
C ALA A 662 -2.77 43.48 27.69
N VAL A 663 -2.10 42.56 28.37
CA VAL A 663 -2.47 41.14 28.40
C VAL A 663 -3.84 40.91 29.01
N LYS A 664 -4.23 41.66 30.07
CA LYS A 664 -5.57 41.54 30.65
C LYS A 664 -6.68 41.94 29.68
N ILE A 665 -6.39 42.84 28.77
CA ILE A 665 -7.37 43.37 27.80
C ILE A 665 -7.42 42.47 26.56
N VAL A 666 -6.28 42.04 26.07
CA VAL A 666 -6.14 41.23 24.84
C VAL A 666 -6.47 39.76 25.06
N GLY A 667 -6.27 39.22 26.28
CA GLY A 667 -6.72 37.87 26.68
C GLY A 667 -5.85 36.71 26.25
N ASP A 668 -4.86 36.87 25.37
CA ASP A 668 -3.96 35.79 24.94
C ASP A 668 -2.47 36.23 25.03
N THR A 669 -1.71 35.50 25.84
CA THR A 669 -0.27 35.75 26.08
C THR A 669 0.66 35.11 25.04
N LYS A 670 0.14 34.28 24.12
CA LYS A 670 0.96 33.53 23.15
C LYS A 670 1.26 34.34 21.89
N ILE A 671 0.42 35.33 21.57
CA ILE A 671 0.55 36.14 20.36
C ILE A 671 0.94 37.58 20.75
N MET A 672 2.16 38.00 20.41
CA MET A 672 2.70 39.32 20.82
C MET A 672 2.14 40.48 19.99
N LYS A 673 1.67 40.25 18.74
CA LYS A 673 1.20 41.32 17.84
C LYS A 673 0.02 42.11 18.38
N PRO A 674 -1.06 41.52 18.91
CA PRO A 674 -2.15 42.26 19.52
C PRO A 674 -1.72 43.10 20.75
N ILE A 675 -0.76 42.59 21.53
CA ILE A 675 -0.20 43.32 22.68
C ILE A 675 0.59 44.54 22.18
N PHE A 676 1.41 44.37 21.16
CA PHE A 676 2.20 45.45 20.54
C PHE A 676 1.30 46.54 19.95
N GLU A 677 0.26 46.19 19.23
CA GLU A 677 -0.74 47.12 18.68
C GLU A 677 -1.52 47.86 19.78
N HIS A 678 -1.91 47.12 20.86
CA HIS A 678 -2.60 47.75 22.01
C HIS A 678 -1.71 48.78 22.73
N LEU A 679 -0.42 48.51 22.83
CA LEU A 679 0.58 49.44 23.38
C LEU A 679 0.97 50.56 22.41
N LYS A 680 0.22 50.74 21.31
CA LYS A 680 0.47 51.76 20.28
C LYS A 680 1.91 51.75 19.76
N GLU A 681 2.49 50.56 19.67
CA GLU A 681 3.85 50.33 19.17
C GLU A 681 4.99 50.95 20.00
N THR A 682 4.70 51.41 21.22
CA THR A 682 5.67 52.10 22.08
C THR A 682 6.68 51.16 22.75
N VAL A 683 6.31 49.88 22.94
CA VAL A 683 7.18 48.87 23.56
C VAL A 683 7.63 47.86 22.52
N PRO A 684 8.94 47.74 22.19
CA PRO A 684 9.43 46.81 21.17
C PRO A 684 9.14 45.37 21.50
N TYR A 685 9.00 44.53 20.45
CA TYR A 685 8.68 43.07 20.58
C TYR A 685 9.60 42.28 21.52
N HIS A 686 10.91 42.60 21.53
CA HIS A 686 11.86 41.90 22.41
C HIS A 686 11.60 42.23 23.90
N LYS A 687 11.21 43.48 24.22
CA LYS A 687 10.82 43.90 25.56
C LYS A 687 9.48 43.31 26.00
N ILE A 688 8.50 43.23 25.09
CA ILE A 688 7.24 42.54 25.35
C ILE A 688 7.51 41.07 25.70
N ARG A 689 8.39 40.38 24.97
CA ARG A 689 8.79 39.01 25.25
C ARG A 689 9.44 38.85 26.61
N MET A 690 10.34 39.79 26.99
CA MET A 690 10.99 39.77 28.29
C MET A 690 9.98 40.02 29.42
N ALA A 691 9.07 40.96 29.24
CA ALA A 691 8.00 41.26 30.22
C ALA A 691 7.08 40.05 30.42
N LEU A 692 6.68 39.37 29.32
CA LEU A 692 5.88 38.16 29.39
C LEU A 692 6.59 37.04 30.15
N ALA A 693 7.90 36.83 29.92
CA ALA A 693 8.69 35.87 30.65
C ALA A 693 8.77 36.18 32.15
N VAL A 694 8.85 37.45 32.52
CA VAL A 694 8.80 37.87 33.95
C VAL A 694 7.43 37.60 34.54
N LEU A 695 6.34 37.92 33.81
CA LEU A 695 4.98 37.69 34.28
C LEU A 695 4.69 36.18 34.44
N GLU A 696 5.14 35.34 33.51
CA GLU A 696 5.00 33.90 33.58
C GLU A 696 5.71 33.28 34.79
N LYS A 697 6.86 33.84 35.18
CA LYS A 697 7.61 33.34 36.35
C LYS A 697 7.09 33.88 37.68
N ARG A 698 6.40 35.03 37.68
CA ARG A 698 5.78 35.65 38.86
C ARG A 698 4.35 35.15 39.16
N GLY A 699 3.66 34.55 38.17
CA GLY A 699 2.30 34.03 38.26
C GLY A 699 2.22 32.58 38.40
#